data_59e794780e75219595d5ba4455cca2eb
#
_entry.id   59e794780e75219595d5ba4455cca2eb
#
_cell.length_a   1.000
_cell.length_b   1.000
_cell.length_c   1.000
_cell.angle_alpha   90.00
_cell.angle_beta   90.00
_cell.angle_gamma   90.00
#
_symmetry.space_group_name_H-M   'P 1'
#
loop_
_entity.id
_entity.type
_entity.pdbx_description
1 polymer ?
#
loop_
_entity_poly.entity_id
_entity_poly.type
_entity_poly.pdbx_seq_one_letter_code
_entity_poly.pdbx_strand_id
1 'polypeptide(L)'
;MSNELTPMMKQYMQTKEEYKDCILFYRLGDFYEMFFDDALTASKELEITLTGKNCGLEERAPMCGIPYHAVDSYLNRLVSKGYKVAICEQVEDPKTAKGIVKREVIRVVTPGTNLDTQGLDETKNNYIMCIVYMADRYGLSVADVTTGEYLVTELDSQTKLMDELYKFMPSEIVCNEAFYMSGLDLDDLKNRLHMAIYSLEAWYFDDALCRETLQEHFKVASLEGIGLSDYECGMIASGALLKYLEETQKNSLSHMSRLTRYATGNYMVLDSATRRNLELVETLREKQKRGSLLWVLDKTKTAMGARTLRKYVEQPLIDKKSIVKRLDAVAELKDNAICREEIREYLNPVYDLERLVGKITYQSANPRDLIAFQSSLSMLPSVKCILKDMESDLLKEIYEELDPLEELCDLVGRAIQEEPPLAMKEGGIIKDGYNEEVDRLRKAKSEGKNWLADLETKEREKTGIKNLRIRYNKVFGYYLEVTNSFKDLVPDYYTRKQTLANAERYIIPELKELEDTILGAEDKLCALEYELYCEVRNTIAAELTRIQRTAKAVAKLDVIASLALVAERNNYVRPKINEKGVIDIRDGRHPVVEKMIPNDMFIANDTYLDDKKQRISIITGPNMAGKSTYMRQAALIVLMAQLGSFVPASSANIGLVDRIFTRVGASDDLASGQSTFMVEMNEVANILRNATSKSLLILDEIGRGTSTFDGLSIAWAVVEYISNSKLLGAKTLFATHYHELTELEGKISNVNNYCIAVKEKGDDIVFLRKIVKGGADKSYGIQVAKLAGVPDPVINRAKEIVEELVTADIIGKVKDIAVQGSETKKKTQKKLDEVDLTQFSLFDTVKDDDVLNELKELDISHMTPMDAMNKLYQLQNKLRNRW
;
A
#
# COMPACT_ATOMS: atom_id res chain seq x y z
N MET A 1 40.88 -37.47 -1.67
CA MET A 1 40.70 -36.09 -2.19
C MET A 1 40.28 -35.21 -0.99
N SER A 2 40.97 -34.10 -0.76
CA SER A 2 40.69 -33.28 0.40
C SER A 2 39.23 -32.72 0.33
N ASN A 3 38.43 -33.01 1.34
CA ASN A 3 37.07 -32.45 1.51
C ASN A 3 37.15 -30.92 1.80
N GLU A 4 37.90 -30.18 1.01
CA GLU A 4 37.98 -28.72 1.16
C GLU A 4 37.15 -28.03 0.11
N LEU A 5 36.23 -27.13 0.58
CA LEU A 5 35.47 -26.24 -0.26
C LEU A 5 36.41 -25.42 -1.18
N THR A 6 36.02 -25.23 -2.43
CA THR A 6 36.72 -24.33 -3.33
C THR A 6 36.79 -22.92 -2.74
N PRO A 7 37.86 -22.15 -3.03
CA PRO A 7 37.99 -20.79 -2.48
C PRO A 7 36.79 -19.89 -2.75
N MET A 8 36.15 -20.00 -3.91
CA MET A 8 34.92 -19.26 -4.23
C MET A 8 33.76 -19.69 -3.32
N MET A 9 33.61 -21.00 -3.04
CA MET A 9 32.57 -21.48 -2.17
C MET A 9 32.79 -21.13 -0.72
N LYS A 10 34.07 -21.06 -0.27
CA LYS A 10 34.40 -20.51 1.07
C LYS A 10 33.94 -19.07 1.20
N GLN A 11 34.17 -18.22 0.20
CA GLN A 11 33.69 -16.83 0.16
C GLN A 11 32.15 -16.77 0.17
N TYR A 12 31.46 -17.62 -0.62
CA TYR A 12 30.00 -17.71 -0.62
C TYR A 12 29.46 -18.08 0.76
N MET A 13 30.00 -19.12 1.40
CA MET A 13 29.53 -19.57 2.72
C MET A 13 29.76 -18.51 3.80
N GLN A 14 30.88 -17.80 3.72
CA GLN A 14 31.16 -16.69 4.66
C GLN A 14 30.13 -15.56 4.48
N THR A 15 29.83 -15.15 3.24
CA THR A 15 28.77 -14.16 2.98
C THR A 15 27.41 -14.67 3.43
N LYS A 16 27.09 -15.97 3.18
CA LYS A 16 25.80 -16.55 3.58
C LYS A 16 25.64 -16.62 5.10
N GLU A 17 26.72 -16.81 5.85
CA GLU A 17 26.70 -16.80 7.32
C GLU A 17 26.25 -15.44 7.88
N GLU A 18 26.63 -14.33 7.23
CA GLU A 18 26.19 -12.98 7.59
C GLU A 18 24.72 -12.70 7.22
N TYR A 19 24.20 -13.36 6.15
CA TYR A 19 22.85 -13.16 5.61
C TYR A 19 22.03 -14.45 5.62
N LYS A 20 21.97 -15.13 6.77
CA LYS A 20 21.29 -16.45 6.91
C LYS A 20 19.82 -16.42 6.54
N ASP A 21 19.12 -15.36 6.86
CA ASP A 21 17.68 -15.13 6.65
C ASP A 21 17.32 -14.66 5.23
N CYS A 22 18.33 -14.45 4.36
CA CYS A 22 18.15 -13.96 3.01
C CYS A 22 18.49 -15.03 1.97
N ILE A 23 17.78 -15.06 0.85
CA ILE A 23 18.22 -15.77 -0.35
C ILE A 23 19.38 -14.98 -0.97
N LEU A 24 20.55 -15.59 -1.11
CA LEU A 24 21.75 -14.90 -1.57
C LEU A 24 21.88 -15.00 -3.10
N PHE A 25 21.71 -13.88 -3.78
CA PHE A 25 21.99 -13.73 -5.21
C PHE A 25 23.47 -13.40 -5.39
N TYR A 26 24.27 -14.41 -5.68
CA TYR A 26 25.72 -14.31 -5.72
C TYR A 26 26.23 -14.14 -7.16
N ARG A 27 26.83 -12.99 -7.49
CA ARG A 27 27.29 -12.66 -8.84
C ARG A 27 28.46 -13.53 -9.29
N LEU A 28 28.27 -14.25 -10.37
CA LEU A 28 29.28 -15.04 -11.04
C LEU A 28 29.21 -14.82 -12.55
N GLY A 29 30.11 -13.97 -13.09
CA GLY A 29 30.08 -13.56 -14.50
C GLY A 29 28.75 -12.86 -14.86
N ASP A 30 28.03 -13.42 -15.83
CA ASP A 30 26.77 -12.86 -16.32
C ASP A 30 25.52 -13.40 -15.61
N PHE A 31 25.71 -14.15 -14.50
CA PHE A 31 24.63 -14.74 -13.72
C PHE A 31 24.70 -14.36 -12.25
N TYR A 32 23.54 -14.35 -11.60
CA TYR A 32 23.41 -14.53 -10.16
C TYR A 32 23.14 -16.00 -9.90
N GLU A 33 24.03 -16.64 -9.18
CA GLU A 33 23.91 -18.05 -8.81
C GLU A 33 23.53 -18.17 -7.33
N MET A 34 22.65 -19.11 -7.02
CA MET A 34 22.22 -19.50 -5.70
C MET A 34 22.62 -20.92 -5.42
N PHE A 35 22.99 -21.25 -4.19
CA PHE A 35 23.49 -22.56 -3.82
C PHE A 35 22.75 -23.13 -2.60
N PHE A 36 22.83 -24.46 -2.40
CA PHE A 36 22.27 -25.19 -1.28
C PHE A 36 20.76 -24.91 -1.09
N ASP A 37 20.34 -24.59 0.14
CA ASP A 37 18.93 -24.33 0.48
C ASP A 37 18.34 -23.15 -0.28
N ASP A 38 19.14 -22.11 -0.55
CA ASP A 38 18.72 -20.99 -1.37
C ASP A 38 18.38 -21.43 -2.80
N ALA A 39 19.17 -22.36 -3.36
CA ALA A 39 18.89 -22.89 -4.69
C ALA A 39 17.63 -23.76 -4.73
N LEU A 40 17.39 -24.56 -3.68
CA LEU A 40 16.18 -25.37 -3.56
C LEU A 40 14.93 -24.50 -3.47
N THR A 41 14.99 -23.47 -2.62
CA THR A 41 13.90 -22.52 -2.44
C THR A 41 13.67 -21.70 -3.70
N ALA A 42 14.70 -21.08 -4.25
CA ALA A 42 14.58 -20.23 -5.43
C ALA A 42 14.13 -21.00 -6.67
N SER A 43 14.62 -22.24 -6.89
CA SER A 43 14.20 -23.05 -8.03
C SER A 43 12.71 -23.38 -7.98
N LYS A 44 12.18 -23.68 -6.79
CA LYS A 44 10.76 -23.97 -6.57
C LYS A 44 9.90 -22.72 -6.75
N GLU A 45 10.29 -21.61 -6.10
CA GLU A 45 9.49 -20.39 -6.08
C GLU A 45 9.51 -19.62 -7.42
N LEU A 46 10.62 -19.70 -8.14
CA LEU A 46 10.81 -19.06 -9.44
C LEU A 46 10.51 -19.97 -10.63
N GLU A 47 10.29 -21.27 -10.38
CA GLU A 47 10.08 -22.29 -11.43
C GLU A 47 11.25 -22.36 -12.42
N ILE A 48 12.50 -22.26 -11.90
CA ILE A 48 13.73 -22.35 -12.70
C ILE A 48 14.44 -23.68 -12.47
N THR A 49 15.26 -24.08 -13.43
CA THR A 49 15.95 -25.37 -13.41
C THR A 49 16.95 -25.46 -12.27
N LEU A 50 16.82 -26.49 -11.42
CA LEU A 50 17.79 -26.85 -10.41
C LEU A 50 18.88 -27.71 -11.06
N THR A 51 20.13 -27.33 -10.86
CA THR A 51 21.33 -28.05 -11.37
C THR A 51 22.27 -28.32 -10.19
N GLY A 52 23.48 -28.83 -10.49
CA GLY A 52 24.51 -29.06 -9.49
C GLY A 52 25.87 -28.52 -9.90
N LYS A 53 26.58 -27.85 -8.99
CA LYS A 53 27.93 -27.33 -9.18
C LYS A 53 28.94 -28.09 -8.31
N ASN A 54 30.10 -28.40 -8.90
CA ASN A 54 31.19 -29.01 -8.13
C ASN A 54 31.86 -27.95 -7.27
N CYS A 55 31.79 -28.14 -5.96
CA CYS A 55 32.26 -27.15 -4.95
C CYS A 55 33.43 -27.71 -4.10
N GLY A 56 33.99 -28.86 -4.44
CA GLY A 56 35.05 -29.55 -3.66
C GLY A 56 34.49 -30.55 -2.65
N LEU A 57 33.17 -30.71 -2.56
CA LEU A 57 32.48 -31.75 -1.79
C LEU A 57 32.35 -33.04 -2.61
N GLU A 58 32.07 -34.15 -1.95
CA GLU A 58 31.81 -35.45 -2.62
C GLU A 58 30.59 -35.38 -3.50
N GLU A 59 29.53 -34.69 -3.07
CA GLU A 59 28.33 -34.46 -3.84
C GLU A 59 28.33 -33.03 -4.45
N ARG A 60 27.69 -32.89 -5.60
CA ARG A 60 27.51 -31.58 -6.22
C ARG A 60 26.55 -30.74 -5.39
N ALA A 61 26.94 -29.52 -5.04
CA ALA A 61 26.03 -28.58 -4.36
C ALA A 61 24.85 -28.25 -5.29
N PRO A 62 23.60 -28.32 -4.79
CA PRO A 62 22.44 -27.82 -5.52
C PRO A 62 22.68 -26.39 -5.95
N MET A 63 22.37 -26.03 -7.19
CA MET A 63 22.56 -24.69 -7.74
C MET A 63 21.46 -24.36 -8.74
N CYS A 64 20.99 -23.13 -8.70
CA CYS A 64 20.24 -22.50 -9.77
C CYS A 64 20.80 -21.11 -10.06
N GLY A 65 20.46 -20.53 -11.19
CA GLY A 65 20.98 -19.21 -11.58
C GLY A 65 20.05 -18.47 -12.52
N ILE A 66 20.13 -17.15 -12.45
CA ILE A 66 19.36 -16.22 -13.29
C ILE A 66 20.32 -15.27 -14.00
N PRO A 67 20.03 -14.84 -15.24
CA PRO A 67 20.82 -13.82 -15.93
C PRO A 67 20.77 -12.48 -15.17
N TYR A 68 21.91 -11.83 -15.01
CA TYR A 68 21.98 -10.59 -14.21
C TYR A 68 21.10 -9.47 -14.77
N HIS A 69 20.95 -9.39 -16.09
CA HIS A 69 20.13 -8.36 -16.74
C HIS A 69 18.61 -8.58 -16.55
N ALA A 70 18.20 -9.75 -16.09
CA ALA A 70 16.80 -10.11 -15.84
C ALA A 70 16.49 -10.18 -14.33
N VAL A 71 17.42 -9.77 -13.45
CA VAL A 71 17.33 -9.91 -12.00
C VAL A 71 16.04 -9.34 -11.42
N ASP A 72 15.60 -8.17 -11.88
CA ASP A 72 14.46 -7.43 -11.30
C ASP A 72 13.16 -8.24 -11.36
N SER A 73 12.90 -8.93 -12.48
CA SER A 73 11.69 -9.75 -12.62
C SER A 73 11.65 -10.93 -11.66
N TYR A 74 12.78 -11.59 -11.43
CA TYR A 74 12.91 -12.72 -10.50
C TYR A 74 12.90 -12.25 -9.05
N LEU A 75 13.57 -11.14 -8.78
CA LEU A 75 13.61 -10.48 -7.48
C LEU A 75 12.21 -10.14 -7.01
N ASN A 76 11.41 -9.47 -7.86
CA ASN A 76 10.03 -9.11 -7.55
C ASN A 76 9.16 -10.32 -7.22
N ARG A 77 9.35 -11.44 -7.91
CA ARG A 77 8.61 -12.70 -7.63
C ARG A 77 8.93 -13.29 -6.24
N LEU A 78 10.17 -13.23 -5.79
CA LEU A 78 10.55 -13.70 -4.45
C LEU A 78 10.09 -12.74 -3.37
N VAL A 79 10.33 -11.46 -3.56
CA VAL A 79 10.00 -10.41 -2.58
C VAL A 79 8.48 -10.31 -2.38
N SER A 80 7.67 -10.43 -3.45
CA SER A 80 6.20 -10.44 -3.34
C SER A 80 5.65 -11.64 -2.55
N LYS A 81 6.44 -12.72 -2.42
CA LYS A 81 6.11 -13.90 -1.59
C LYS A 81 6.65 -13.78 -0.15
N GLY A 82 7.24 -12.64 0.22
CA GLY A 82 7.77 -12.37 1.55
C GLY A 82 9.21 -12.82 1.79
N TYR A 83 9.96 -13.20 0.75
CA TYR A 83 11.38 -13.54 0.91
C TYR A 83 12.25 -12.29 0.92
N LYS A 84 13.31 -12.31 1.74
CA LYS A 84 14.40 -11.33 1.69
C LYS A 84 15.48 -11.83 0.73
N VAL A 85 16.03 -10.95 -0.09
CA VAL A 85 17.07 -11.29 -1.07
C VAL A 85 18.28 -10.38 -0.88
N ALA A 86 19.45 -10.97 -0.62
CA ALA A 86 20.73 -10.27 -0.54
C ALA A 86 21.42 -10.28 -1.92
N ILE A 87 21.69 -9.11 -2.46
CA ILE A 87 22.34 -8.95 -3.76
C ILE A 87 23.85 -8.78 -3.53
N CYS A 88 24.63 -9.78 -3.93
CA CYS A 88 26.09 -9.79 -3.80
C CYS A 88 26.73 -9.54 -5.15
N GLU A 89 27.43 -8.40 -5.28
CA GLU A 89 28.09 -7.95 -6.51
C GLU A 89 29.60 -8.07 -6.43
N GLN A 90 30.25 -8.07 -7.60
CA GLN A 90 31.68 -7.97 -7.73
C GLN A 90 32.10 -6.52 -7.56
N VAL A 91 32.85 -6.22 -6.50
CA VAL A 91 33.31 -4.87 -6.16
C VAL A 91 34.75 -4.59 -6.66
N GLU A 92 35.38 -5.59 -7.27
CA GLU A 92 36.74 -5.53 -7.84
C GLU A 92 36.70 -5.90 -9.33
N ASP A 93 37.50 -5.19 -10.14
CA ASP A 93 37.60 -5.51 -11.59
C ASP A 93 38.31 -6.87 -11.76
N PRO A 94 37.67 -7.85 -12.42
CA PRO A 94 38.27 -9.17 -12.69
C PRO A 94 39.62 -9.12 -13.42
N LYS A 95 39.93 -8.04 -14.16
CA LYS A 95 41.19 -7.85 -14.88
C LYS A 95 42.33 -7.45 -13.98
N THR A 96 42.05 -6.82 -12.82
CA THR A 96 43.07 -6.30 -11.89
C THR A 96 43.19 -7.17 -10.63
N ALA A 97 42.23 -8.08 -10.39
CA ALA A 97 42.20 -8.94 -9.21
C ALA A 97 43.37 -9.91 -9.15
N LYS A 98 44.14 -9.88 -8.07
CA LYS A 98 45.17 -10.89 -7.75
C LYS A 98 44.57 -12.05 -7.00
N GLY A 99 43.84 -12.93 -7.66
CA GLY A 99 43.20 -14.10 -7.04
C GLY A 99 41.70 -14.15 -7.29
N ILE A 100 40.90 -14.38 -6.23
CA ILE A 100 39.44 -14.41 -6.35
C ILE A 100 38.92 -12.99 -6.25
N VAL A 101 38.09 -12.59 -7.22
CA VAL A 101 37.43 -11.29 -7.25
C VAL A 101 36.64 -11.08 -5.94
N LYS A 102 36.85 -9.93 -5.29
CA LYS A 102 36.13 -9.56 -4.08
C LYS A 102 34.65 -9.32 -4.41
N ARG A 103 33.77 -9.86 -3.56
CA ARG A 103 32.32 -9.69 -3.66
C ARG A 103 31.78 -9.25 -2.33
N GLU A 104 30.82 -8.34 -2.38
CA GLU A 104 30.16 -7.79 -1.20
C GLU A 104 28.65 -7.69 -1.46
N VAL A 105 27.87 -7.84 -0.40
CA VAL A 105 26.44 -7.56 -0.46
C VAL A 105 26.25 -6.04 -0.53
N ILE A 106 25.75 -5.58 -1.67
CA ILE A 106 25.52 -4.15 -1.92
C ILE A 106 24.14 -3.69 -1.46
N ARG A 107 23.20 -4.63 -1.30
CA ARG A 107 21.82 -4.35 -0.91
C ARG A 107 21.09 -5.61 -0.49
N VAL A 108 20.19 -5.47 0.50
CA VAL A 108 19.17 -6.48 0.84
C VAL A 108 17.81 -5.93 0.42
N VAL A 109 17.11 -6.66 -0.43
CA VAL A 109 15.76 -6.31 -0.89
C VAL A 109 14.74 -7.11 -0.12
N THR A 110 13.80 -6.41 0.50
CA THR A 110 12.70 -6.95 1.30
C THR A 110 11.36 -6.46 0.75
N PRO A 111 10.21 -7.00 1.15
CA PRO A 111 8.91 -6.54 0.66
C PRO A 111 8.69 -5.04 0.79
N GLY A 112 9.10 -4.43 1.92
CA GLY A 112 8.94 -2.99 2.18
C GLY A 112 10.05 -2.11 1.60
N THR A 113 11.17 -2.69 1.16
CA THR A 113 12.31 -1.94 0.64
C THR A 113 12.54 -2.11 -0.86
N ASN A 114 11.60 -2.73 -1.56
CA ASN A 114 11.66 -2.85 -3.02
C ASN A 114 11.50 -1.48 -3.69
N LEU A 115 12.46 -1.10 -4.52
CA LEU A 115 12.49 0.18 -5.27
C LEU A 115 12.14 0.00 -6.75
N ASP A 116 11.96 -1.24 -7.22
CA ASP A 116 11.67 -1.49 -8.62
C ASP A 116 10.22 -1.09 -8.95
N THR A 117 10.11 -0.04 -9.74
CA THR A 117 8.81 0.50 -10.18
C THR A 117 8.04 -0.43 -11.10
N GLN A 118 8.70 -1.41 -11.76
CA GLN A 118 8.00 -2.38 -12.62
C GLN A 118 7.25 -3.44 -11.81
N GLY A 119 7.72 -3.72 -10.58
CA GLY A 119 7.09 -4.66 -9.66
C GLY A 119 6.08 -4.04 -8.70
N LEU A 120 6.04 -2.70 -8.59
CA LEU A 120 5.18 -1.97 -7.67
C LEU A 120 3.99 -1.33 -8.39
N ASP A 121 2.82 -1.36 -7.76
CA ASP A 121 1.66 -0.58 -8.21
C ASP A 121 1.98 0.93 -8.06
N GLU A 122 1.99 1.65 -9.17
CA GLU A 122 2.31 3.08 -9.18
C GLU A 122 1.29 3.91 -8.39
N THR A 123 0.08 3.42 -8.23
CA THR A 123 -1.04 4.10 -7.54
C THR A 123 -1.08 3.79 -6.04
N LYS A 124 -0.15 2.98 -5.52
CA LYS A 124 -0.05 2.61 -4.10
C LYS A 124 1.32 2.96 -3.54
N ASN A 125 1.33 3.34 -2.26
CA ASN A 125 2.56 3.41 -1.49
C ASN A 125 3.04 1.99 -1.12
N ASN A 126 4.35 1.83 -0.98
CA ASN A 126 4.95 0.59 -0.49
C ASN A 126 5.48 0.81 0.93
N TYR A 127 4.59 0.66 1.91
CA TYR A 127 4.93 0.94 3.30
C TYR A 127 5.68 -0.20 3.97
N ILE A 128 6.73 0.16 4.71
CA ILE A 128 7.34 -0.63 5.77
C ILE A 128 6.98 0.01 7.12
N MET A 129 6.71 -0.81 8.11
CA MET A 129 6.29 -0.36 9.43
C MET A 129 7.16 -0.98 10.52
N CYS A 130 7.61 -0.17 11.47
CA CYS A 130 8.22 -0.66 12.70
C CYS A 130 7.25 -0.52 13.86
N ILE A 131 7.09 -1.59 14.63
CA ILE A 131 6.21 -1.62 15.80
C ILE A 131 7.03 -1.99 17.03
N VAL A 132 7.01 -1.13 18.03
CA VAL A 132 7.60 -1.35 19.35
C VAL A 132 6.50 -1.44 20.38
N TYR A 133 6.40 -2.55 21.08
CA TYR A 133 5.51 -2.71 22.22
C TYR A 133 6.33 -2.64 23.51
N MET A 134 6.00 -1.66 24.37
CA MET A 134 6.68 -1.42 25.64
C MET A 134 5.74 -0.71 26.61
N ALA A 135 5.69 -1.15 27.87
CA ALA A 135 4.91 -0.53 28.95
C ALA A 135 3.43 -0.28 28.56
N ASP A 136 2.76 -1.26 27.98
CA ASP A 136 1.38 -1.21 27.50
C ASP A 136 1.08 -0.13 26.44
N ARG A 137 2.11 0.35 25.75
CA ARG A 137 2.02 1.28 24.63
C ARG A 137 2.66 0.69 23.38
N TYR A 138 2.18 1.17 22.24
CA TYR A 138 2.71 0.84 20.92
C TYR A 138 3.35 2.07 20.29
N GLY A 139 4.66 2.02 20.04
CA GLY A 139 5.35 2.97 19.18
C GLY A 139 5.25 2.49 17.74
N LEU A 140 4.82 3.35 16.85
CA LEU A 140 4.60 3.03 15.46
C LEU A 140 5.36 3.98 14.56
N SER A 141 6.22 3.46 13.71
CA SER A 141 6.90 4.21 12.67
C SER A 141 6.64 3.61 11.30
N VAL A 142 6.29 4.45 10.33
CA VAL A 142 5.91 4.02 8.98
C VAL A 142 6.74 4.78 7.96
N ALA A 143 7.32 4.06 7.01
CA ALA A 143 8.08 4.66 5.93
C ALA A 143 7.68 4.11 4.56
N ASP A 144 7.70 4.95 3.55
CA ASP A 144 7.73 4.55 2.15
C ASP A 144 9.09 4.97 1.57
N VAL A 145 9.94 4.00 1.39
CA VAL A 145 11.32 4.21 0.91
C VAL A 145 11.34 4.75 -0.52
N THR A 146 10.31 4.48 -1.32
CA THR A 146 10.25 4.94 -2.72
C THR A 146 9.92 6.42 -2.84
N THR A 147 9.14 6.98 -1.91
CA THR A 147 8.68 8.38 -1.91
C THR A 147 9.37 9.24 -0.87
N GLY A 148 10.05 8.62 0.11
CA GLY A 148 10.66 9.30 1.24
C GLY A 148 9.65 9.74 2.32
N GLU A 149 8.41 9.24 2.30
CA GLU A 149 7.46 9.49 3.37
C GLU A 149 7.90 8.77 4.65
N TYR A 150 7.96 9.49 5.78
CA TYR A 150 8.37 8.95 7.07
C TYR A 150 7.50 9.53 8.18
N LEU A 151 6.76 8.65 8.84
CA LEU A 151 5.70 9.01 9.80
C LEU A 151 5.94 8.30 11.14
N VAL A 152 5.47 8.95 12.23
CA VAL A 152 5.55 8.38 13.58
C VAL A 152 4.32 8.71 14.41
N THR A 153 3.88 7.76 15.22
CA THR A 153 2.81 7.94 16.23
C THR A 153 2.99 6.98 17.41
N GLU A 154 2.28 7.25 18.50
CA GLU A 154 2.12 6.33 19.63
C GLU A 154 0.66 5.99 19.86
N LEU A 155 0.39 4.76 20.26
CA LEU A 155 -0.94 4.22 20.45
C LEU A 155 -1.03 3.57 21.83
N ASP A 156 -2.19 3.69 22.45
CA ASP A 156 -2.50 3.20 23.80
C ASP A 156 -3.33 1.91 23.80
N SER A 157 -3.67 1.39 22.63
CA SER A 157 -4.50 0.18 22.53
C SER A 157 -4.24 -0.63 21.28
N GLN A 158 -4.44 -1.93 21.41
CA GLN A 158 -4.36 -2.90 20.32
C GLN A 158 -5.36 -2.59 19.20
N THR A 159 -6.56 -2.11 19.53
CA THR A 159 -7.58 -1.75 18.54
C THR A 159 -7.09 -0.61 17.64
N LYS A 160 -6.50 0.44 18.21
CA LYS A 160 -5.92 1.53 17.43
C LYS A 160 -4.75 1.07 16.57
N LEU A 161 -3.94 0.13 17.07
CA LEU A 161 -2.88 -0.46 16.28
C LEU A 161 -3.43 -1.20 15.06
N MET A 162 -4.48 -2.01 15.24
CA MET A 162 -5.12 -2.72 14.13
C MET A 162 -5.70 -1.73 13.10
N ASP A 163 -6.31 -0.63 13.55
CA ASP A 163 -6.80 0.42 12.64
C ASP A 163 -5.68 1.03 11.81
N GLU A 164 -4.50 1.29 12.40
CA GLU A 164 -3.34 1.82 11.68
C GLU A 164 -2.73 0.77 10.73
N LEU A 165 -2.69 -0.51 11.11
CA LEU A 165 -2.25 -1.60 10.22
C LEU A 165 -3.15 -1.70 8.98
N TYR A 166 -4.46 -1.65 9.17
CA TYR A 166 -5.40 -1.65 8.05
C TYR A 166 -5.37 -0.37 7.22
N LYS A 167 -5.04 0.76 7.83
CA LYS A 167 -4.91 2.03 7.15
C LYS A 167 -3.72 2.06 6.19
N PHE A 168 -2.56 1.61 6.64
CA PHE A 168 -1.34 1.64 5.84
C PHE A 168 -1.15 0.38 4.98
N MET A 169 -1.71 -0.75 5.40
CA MET A 169 -1.52 -2.05 4.73
C MET A 169 -0.04 -2.28 4.36
N PRO A 170 0.88 -2.27 5.35
CA PRO A 170 2.30 -2.36 5.08
C PRO A 170 2.65 -3.70 4.43
N SER A 171 3.56 -3.66 3.45
CA SER A 171 4.10 -4.87 2.83
C SER A 171 5.04 -5.61 3.78
N GLU A 172 5.61 -4.88 4.74
CA GLU A 172 6.56 -5.40 5.71
C GLU A 172 6.38 -4.76 7.07
N ILE A 173 6.44 -5.56 8.12
CA ILE A 173 6.45 -5.14 9.51
C ILE A 173 7.73 -5.66 10.15
N VAL A 174 8.50 -4.77 10.76
CA VAL A 174 9.60 -5.12 11.66
C VAL A 174 9.20 -4.77 13.09
N CYS A 175 9.54 -5.60 14.07
CA CYS A 175 9.06 -5.40 15.43
C CYS A 175 10.05 -5.93 16.48
N ASN A 176 9.87 -5.49 17.73
CA ASN A 176 10.58 -6.06 18.85
C ASN A 176 9.95 -7.39 19.28
N GLU A 177 10.70 -8.20 20.03
CA GLU A 177 10.25 -9.51 20.50
C GLU A 177 8.99 -9.39 21.37
N ALA A 178 8.88 -8.34 22.20
CA ALA A 178 7.70 -8.11 23.04
C ALA A 178 6.41 -7.98 22.23
N PHE A 179 6.46 -7.32 21.08
CA PHE A 179 5.32 -7.25 20.17
C PHE A 179 5.02 -8.61 19.53
N TYR A 180 6.04 -9.32 19.07
CA TYR A 180 5.89 -10.64 18.46
C TYR A 180 5.23 -11.64 19.42
N MET A 181 5.47 -11.49 20.72
CA MET A 181 4.92 -12.33 21.80
C MET A 181 3.62 -11.76 22.43
N SER A 182 3.08 -10.66 21.92
CA SER A 182 1.94 -9.93 22.52
C SER A 182 0.59 -10.65 22.48
N GLY A 183 0.51 -11.83 21.86
CA GLY A 183 -0.74 -12.60 21.73
C GLY A 183 -1.68 -12.09 20.62
N LEU A 184 -1.23 -11.17 19.79
CA LEU A 184 -1.89 -10.80 18.55
C LEU A 184 -1.90 -11.99 17.57
N ASP A 185 -2.98 -12.17 16.83
CA ASP A 185 -3.05 -13.15 15.75
C ASP A 185 -2.22 -12.68 14.56
N LEU A 186 -0.90 -12.93 14.65
CA LEU A 186 0.05 -12.59 13.57
C LEU A 186 -0.15 -13.45 12.33
N ASP A 187 -0.74 -14.64 12.48
CA ASP A 187 -1.00 -15.54 11.35
C ASP A 187 -2.11 -14.98 10.45
N ASP A 188 -3.10 -14.31 11.03
CA ASP A 188 -4.11 -13.58 10.25
C ASP A 188 -3.48 -12.45 9.42
N LEU A 189 -2.56 -11.67 10.00
CA LEU A 189 -1.84 -10.61 9.30
C LEU A 189 -0.95 -11.16 8.18
N LYS A 190 -0.26 -12.29 8.40
CA LYS A 190 0.60 -12.92 7.39
C LYS A 190 -0.19 -13.56 6.26
N ASN A 191 -1.17 -14.39 6.60
CA ASN A 191 -1.83 -15.26 5.61
C ASN A 191 -2.98 -14.57 4.88
N ARG A 192 -3.77 -13.74 5.56
CA ARG A 192 -4.92 -13.05 4.99
C ARG A 192 -4.56 -11.68 4.41
N LEU A 193 -3.70 -10.93 5.08
CA LEU A 193 -3.32 -9.59 4.67
C LEU A 193 -1.98 -9.54 3.92
N HIS A 194 -1.30 -10.67 3.81
CA HIS A 194 -0.01 -10.82 3.11
C HIS A 194 1.08 -9.86 3.60
N MET A 195 1.09 -9.56 4.92
CA MET A 195 2.11 -8.74 5.55
C MET A 195 3.30 -9.61 5.96
N ALA A 196 4.51 -9.27 5.50
CA ALA A 196 5.71 -9.93 5.98
C ALA A 196 6.07 -9.38 7.37
N ILE A 197 6.20 -10.24 8.39
CA ILE A 197 6.45 -9.83 9.78
C ILE A 197 7.74 -10.45 10.28
N TYR A 198 8.68 -9.61 10.71
CA TYR A 198 9.99 -10.02 11.21
C TYR A 198 10.25 -9.42 12.60
N SER A 199 10.69 -10.27 13.54
CA SER A 199 11.26 -9.81 14.80
C SER A 199 12.73 -9.45 14.59
N LEU A 200 13.13 -8.25 15.00
CA LEU A 200 14.52 -7.80 14.97
C LEU A 200 15.22 -8.11 16.29
N GLU A 201 16.55 -8.15 16.26
CA GLU A 201 17.37 -8.33 17.44
C GLU A 201 17.21 -7.14 18.41
N ALA A 202 17.36 -7.40 19.71
CA ALA A 202 17.08 -6.42 20.77
C ALA A 202 17.91 -5.12 20.66
N TRP A 203 19.12 -5.19 20.11
CA TRP A 203 20.00 -4.02 19.98
C TRP A 203 19.46 -2.95 19.03
N TYR A 204 18.61 -3.31 18.04
CA TYR A 204 17.94 -2.34 17.18
C TYR A 204 17.05 -1.36 17.96
N PHE A 205 16.57 -1.79 19.13
CA PHE A 205 15.63 -1.04 19.97
C PHE A 205 16.31 -0.40 21.18
N ASP A 206 17.63 -0.29 21.16
CA ASP A 206 18.38 0.45 22.18
C ASP A 206 18.09 1.95 22.09
N ASP A 207 17.68 2.55 23.22
CA ASP A 207 17.27 3.97 23.26
C ASP A 207 18.38 4.93 22.80
N ALA A 208 19.62 4.68 23.26
CA ALA A 208 20.75 5.54 22.93
C ALA A 208 21.10 5.45 21.44
N LEU A 209 21.14 4.23 20.90
CA LEU A 209 21.39 3.99 19.48
C LEU A 209 20.30 4.63 18.59
N CYS A 210 19.02 4.46 18.95
CA CYS A 210 17.93 5.03 18.21
C CYS A 210 17.98 6.57 18.17
N ARG A 211 18.33 7.21 19.32
CA ARG A 211 18.51 8.66 19.39
C ARG A 211 19.66 9.14 18.52
N GLU A 212 20.81 8.50 18.63
CA GLU A 212 22.01 8.83 17.85
C GLU A 212 21.72 8.70 16.34
N THR A 213 21.14 7.58 15.91
CA THR A 213 20.75 7.34 14.51
C THR A 213 19.85 8.44 13.97
N LEU A 214 18.81 8.84 14.72
CA LEU A 214 17.90 9.92 14.29
C LEU A 214 18.59 11.28 14.28
N GLN A 215 19.43 11.60 15.25
CA GLN A 215 20.17 12.87 15.32
C GLN A 215 21.16 13.02 14.17
N GLU A 216 21.89 11.96 13.86
CA GLU A 216 22.86 11.93 12.74
C GLU A 216 22.14 12.09 11.41
N HIS A 217 21.05 11.33 11.19
CA HIS A 217 20.31 11.38 9.94
C HIS A 217 19.68 12.75 9.66
N PHE A 218 19.00 13.33 10.65
CA PHE A 218 18.35 14.65 10.49
C PHE A 218 19.29 15.83 10.77
N LYS A 219 20.54 15.56 11.15
CA LYS A 219 21.56 16.58 11.48
C LYS A 219 21.05 17.58 12.53
N VAL A 220 20.40 17.07 13.59
CA VAL A 220 19.85 17.87 14.69
C VAL A 220 20.59 17.60 15.98
N ALA A 221 20.81 18.62 16.79
CA ALA A 221 21.45 18.49 18.09
C ALA A 221 20.54 17.86 19.17
N SER A 222 19.22 17.97 18.99
CA SER A 222 18.20 17.43 19.91
C SER A 222 16.98 16.97 19.15
N LEU A 223 16.33 15.89 19.63
CA LEU A 223 15.08 15.36 19.08
C LEU A 223 13.86 16.28 19.34
N GLU A 224 13.99 17.29 20.18
CA GLU A 224 12.98 18.33 20.38
C GLU A 224 12.66 19.07 19.06
N GLY A 225 13.70 19.34 18.26
CA GLY A 225 13.57 20.01 16.96
C GLY A 225 12.71 19.26 15.94
N ILE A 226 12.56 17.94 16.09
CA ILE A 226 11.71 17.09 15.26
C ILE A 226 10.44 16.63 15.98
N GLY A 227 10.17 17.15 17.20
CA GLY A 227 8.93 16.95 17.93
C GLY A 227 8.76 15.58 18.59
N LEU A 228 9.85 14.87 18.93
CA LEU A 228 9.82 13.54 19.53
C LEU A 228 10.05 13.50 21.06
N SER A 229 10.12 14.63 21.73
CA SER A 229 10.42 14.71 23.17
C SER A 229 9.50 13.85 24.03
N ASP A 230 8.22 13.78 23.67
CA ASP A 230 7.16 13.09 24.42
C ASP A 230 6.80 11.70 23.86
N TYR A 231 7.56 11.23 22.88
CA TYR A 231 7.31 9.99 22.12
C TYR A 231 8.44 8.99 22.34
N GLU A 232 8.45 8.31 23.47
CA GLU A 232 9.52 7.36 23.80
C GLU A 232 9.46 6.10 22.93
N CYS A 233 8.31 5.44 22.88
CA CYS A 233 8.11 4.25 22.05
C CYS A 233 8.18 4.58 20.56
N GLY A 234 7.63 5.73 20.15
CA GLY A 234 7.65 6.20 18.75
C GLY A 234 9.06 6.57 18.30
N MET A 235 9.85 7.16 19.18
CA MET A 235 11.27 7.46 18.93
C MET A 235 12.06 6.20 18.69
N ILE A 236 11.93 5.20 19.58
CA ILE A 236 12.60 3.91 19.43
C ILE A 236 12.14 3.22 18.13
N ALA A 237 10.83 3.20 17.81
CA ALA A 237 10.34 2.63 16.59
C ALA A 237 10.91 3.33 15.34
N SER A 238 11.05 4.66 15.38
CA SER A 238 11.63 5.42 14.27
C SER A 238 13.13 5.16 14.13
N GLY A 239 13.90 5.21 15.22
CA GLY A 239 15.34 4.92 15.19
C GLY A 239 15.63 3.51 14.69
N ALA A 240 14.90 2.51 15.21
CA ALA A 240 15.02 1.12 14.79
C ALA A 240 14.69 0.91 13.31
N LEU A 241 13.61 1.56 12.81
CA LEU A 241 13.25 1.50 11.39
C LEU A 241 14.33 2.11 10.51
N LEU A 242 14.83 3.29 10.87
CA LEU A 242 15.88 3.96 10.12
C LEU A 242 17.14 3.11 10.08
N LYS A 243 17.56 2.54 11.22
CA LYS A 243 18.72 1.67 11.32
C LYS A 243 18.57 0.42 10.44
N TYR A 244 17.41 -0.21 10.47
CA TYR A 244 17.09 -1.35 9.60
C TYR A 244 17.18 -0.98 8.12
N LEU A 245 16.68 0.19 7.74
CA LEU A 245 16.76 0.69 6.37
C LEU A 245 18.21 1.01 5.95
N GLU A 246 19.03 1.58 6.83
CA GLU A 246 20.45 1.81 6.56
C GLU A 246 21.20 0.50 6.28
N GLU A 247 20.96 -0.52 7.10
CA GLU A 247 21.63 -1.81 6.94
C GLU A 247 21.16 -2.60 5.73
N THR A 248 19.88 -2.51 5.38
CA THR A 248 19.33 -3.20 4.21
C THR A 248 19.66 -2.49 2.90
N GLN A 249 19.61 -1.16 2.86
CA GLN A 249 19.82 -0.40 1.64
C GLN A 249 21.30 -0.09 1.37
N LYS A 250 22.12 0.05 2.41
CA LYS A 250 23.55 0.39 2.34
C LYS A 250 23.88 1.65 1.52
N ASN A 251 22.87 2.47 1.26
CA ASN A 251 22.95 3.73 0.53
C ASN A 251 22.38 4.87 1.36
N SER A 252 22.62 6.11 0.92
CA SER A 252 22.08 7.28 1.60
C SER A 252 20.55 7.30 1.56
N LEU A 253 19.94 7.48 2.73
CA LEU A 253 18.50 7.67 2.94
C LEU A 253 18.12 9.17 3.00
N SER A 254 18.93 10.06 2.46
CA SER A 254 18.76 11.51 2.60
C SER A 254 17.45 12.05 2.02
N HIS A 255 16.78 11.29 1.13
CA HIS A 255 15.43 11.63 0.65
C HIS A 255 14.35 11.46 1.71
N MET A 256 14.58 10.69 2.78
CA MET A 256 13.75 10.66 3.98
C MET A 256 14.09 11.86 4.87
N SER A 257 13.89 13.06 4.31
CA SER A 257 14.39 14.32 4.87
C SER A 257 13.61 14.83 6.09
N ARG A 258 12.44 14.25 6.36
CA ARG A 258 11.55 14.70 7.43
C ARG A 258 10.78 13.54 8.05
N LEU A 259 10.89 13.42 9.38
CA LEU A 259 10.00 12.58 10.19
C LEU A 259 8.77 13.42 10.60
N THR A 260 7.58 12.94 10.22
CA THR A 260 6.33 13.65 10.50
C THR A 260 5.55 12.91 11.58
N ARG A 261 5.39 13.58 12.72
CA ARG A 261 4.48 13.12 13.77
C ARG A 261 3.04 13.32 13.32
N TYR A 262 2.21 12.30 13.48
CA TYR A 262 0.79 12.42 13.21
C TYR A 262 -0.05 11.93 14.40
N ALA A 263 -1.16 12.64 14.64
CA ALA A 263 -2.14 12.26 15.63
C ALA A 263 -3.26 11.46 14.95
N THR A 264 -3.62 10.32 15.50
CA THR A 264 -4.71 9.47 14.98
C THR A 264 -6.07 10.16 15.05
N GLY A 265 -6.22 11.20 15.90
CA GLY A 265 -7.46 11.96 16.08
C GLY A 265 -7.76 13.06 15.06
N ASN A 266 -6.89 13.30 14.07
CA ASN A 266 -7.09 14.37 13.06
C ASN A 266 -7.91 13.94 11.85
N TYR A 267 -8.19 12.65 11.71
CA TYR A 267 -8.93 12.07 10.61
C TYR A 267 -10.09 11.22 11.12
N MET A 268 -11.10 11.06 10.28
CA MET A 268 -12.21 10.15 10.53
C MET A 268 -11.66 8.73 10.68
N VAL A 269 -12.01 8.06 11.78
CA VAL A 269 -11.61 6.67 11.99
C VAL A 269 -12.52 5.76 11.18
N LEU A 270 -11.91 4.92 10.36
CA LEU A 270 -12.55 3.88 9.57
C LEU A 270 -11.87 2.56 9.92
N ASP A 271 -12.58 1.69 10.63
CA ASP A 271 -12.05 0.36 10.95
C ASP A 271 -11.96 -0.54 9.69
N SER A 272 -11.33 -1.67 9.82
CA SER A 272 -11.12 -2.61 8.71
C SER A 272 -12.44 -3.10 8.11
N ALA A 273 -13.44 -3.40 8.94
CA ALA A 273 -14.74 -3.84 8.51
C ALA A 273 -15.43 -2.76 7.67
N THR A 274 -15.39 -1.51 8.12
CA THR A 274 -15.97 -0.36 7.41
C THR A 274 -15.30 -0.11 6.06
N ARG A 275 -13.95 -0.10 6.00
CA ARG A 275 -13.21 0.07 4.74
C ARG A 275 -13.60 -0.98 3.71
N ARG A 276 -13.68 -2.23 4.16
CA ARG A 276 -14.08 -3.37 3.36
C ARG A 276 -15.55 -3.30 2.94
N ASN A 277 -16.47 -3.08 3.89
CA ASN A 277 -17.91 -3.09 3.64
C ASN A 277 -18.39 -1.94 2.75
N LEU A 278 -17.72 -0.78 2.81
CA LEU A 278 -17.96 0.36 1.93
C LEU A 278 -17.23 0.28 0.60
N GLU A 279 -16.38 -0.73 0.39
CA GLU A 279 -15.59 -0.92 -0.83
C GLU A 279 -14.86 0.35 -1.25
N LEU A 280 -14.10 0.94 -0.33
CA LEU A 280 -13.52 2.29 -0.53
C LEU A 280 -12.47 2.31 -1.63
N VAL A 281 -11.57 1.32 -1.66
CA VAL A 281 -10.41 1.29 -2.57
C VAL A 281 -10.41 0.08 -3.51
N GLU A 282 -11.09 -1.00 -3.12
CA GLU A 282 -11.21 -2.24 -3.89
C GLU A 282 -12.52 -2.96 -3.55
N THR A 283 -12.99 -3.82 -4.45
CA THR A 283 -14.21 -4.61 -4.25
C THR A 283 -13.98 -5.78 -3.29
N LEU A 284 -15.05 -6.20 -2.58
CA LEU A 284 -15.01 -7.30 -1.60
C LEU A 284 -14.60 -8.64 -2.21
N ARG A 285 -15.17 -8.97 -3.37
CA ARG A 285 -15.01 -10.31 -3.99
C ARG A 285 -13.78 -10.43 -4.86
N GLU A 286 -13.61 -9.48 -5.78
CA GLU A 286 -12.60 -9.57 -6.84
C GLU A 286 -11.31 -8.84 -6.51
N LYS A 287 -11.27 -8.10 -5.39
CA LYS A 287 -10.11 -7.28 -5.00
C LYS A 287 -9.63 -6.33 -6.09
N GLN A 288 -10.59 -5.81 -6.89
CA GLN A 288 -10.32 -4.92 -8.00
C GLN A 288 -10.70 -3.48 -7.65
N LYS A 289 -9.98 -2.53 -8.24
CA LYS A 289 -10.29 -1.09 -8.12
C LYS A 289 -11.65 -0.75 -8.76
N ARG A 290 -11.96 -1.36 -9.91
CA ARG A 290 -13.24 -1.15 -10.60
C ARG A 290 -14.41 -1.61 -9.74
N GLY A 291 -15.36 -0.72 -9.48
CA GLY A 291 -16.49 -0.98 -8.59
C GLY A 291 -16.28 -0.47 -7.17
N SER A 292 -15.15 0.17 -6.85
CA SER A 292 -14.89 0.84 -5.58
C SER A 292 -15.21 2.34 -5.64
N LEU A 293 -15.25 3.01 -4.46
CA LEU A 293 -15.39 4.48 -4.40
C LEU A 293 -14.20 5.17 -5.10
N LEU A 294 -12.98 4.68 -4.85
CA LEU A 294 -11.78 5.21 -5.47
C LEU A 294 -11.85 5.16 -6.99
N TRP A 295 -12.39 4.10 -7.58
CA TRP A 295 -12.58 4.01 -9.04
C TRP A 295 -13.46 5.13 -9.60
N VAL A 296 -14.50 5.53 -8.86
CA VAL A 296 -15.38 6.63 -9.27
C VAL A 296 -14.64 7.97 -9.24
N LEU A 297 -13.90 8.22 -8.16
CA LEU A 297 -13.25 9.51 -7.88
C LEU A 297 -11.93 9.70 -8.62
N ASP A 298 -11.23 8.60 -8.94
CA ASP A 298 -9.89 8.68 -9.51
C ASP A 298 -9.92 8.91 -11.03
N LYS A 299 -9.70 10.16 -11.38
CA LYS A 299 -9.45 10.64 -12.73
C LYS A 299 -8.14 11.44 -12.76
N THR A 300 -7.26 11.19 -11.81
CA THR A 300 -5.94 11.81 -11.74
C THR A 300 -5.11 11.48 -12.98
N LYS A 301 -4.14 12.32 -13.27
CA LYS A 301 -3.23 12.21 -14.42
C LYS A 301 -1.85 11.70 -14.03
N THR A 302 -1.49 11.88 -12.75
CA THR A 302 -0.19 11.50 -12.20
C THR A 302 -0.33 10.38 -11.18
N ALA A 303 0.70 9.53 -11.08
CA ALA A 303 0.77 8.48 -10.05
C ALA A 303 0.77 9.08 -8.63
N MET A 304 1.44 10.22 -8.43
CA MET A 304 1.45 10.96 -7.16
C MET A 304 0.05 11.44 -6.77
N GLY A 305 -0.72 11.96 -7.73
CA GLY A 305 -2.12 12.34 -7.54
C GLY A 305 -2.98 11.15 -7.16
N ALA A 306 -2.82 10.00 -7.82
CA ALA A 306 -3.57 8.78 -7.50
C ALA A 306 -3.29 8.29 -6.07
N ARG A 307 -2.04 8.29 -5.62
CA ARG A 307 -1.66 7.95 -4.23
C ARG A 307 -2.27 8.95 -3.23
N THR A 308 -2.20 10.22 -3.53
CA THR A 308 -2.75 11.28 -2.67
C THR A 308 -4.28 11.18 -2.58
N LEU A 309 -4.98 10.92 -3.67
CA LEU A 309 -6.43 10.71 -3.67
C LEU A 309 -6.82 9.47 -2.87
N ARG A 310 -6.08 8.36 -3.02
CA ARG A 310 -6.28 7.16 -2.21
C ARG A 310 -6.17 7.48 -0.72
N LYS A 311 -5.12 8.23 -0.33
CA LYS A 311 -4.93 8.68 1.05
C LYS A 311 -6.10 9.55 1.54
N TYR A 312 -6.67 10.41 0.69
CA TYR A 312 -7.84 11.22 1.06
C TYR A 312 -9.09 10.37 1.30
N VAL A 313 -9.29 9.32 0.50
CA VAL A 313 -10.41 8.37 0.67
C VAL A 313 -10.24 7.54 1.96
N GLU A 314 -9.03 7.13 2.28
CA GLU A 314 -8.73 6.32 3.45
C GLU A 314 -8.64 7.14 4.74
N GLN A 315 -8.43 8.46 4.65
CA GLN A 315 -8.25 9.40 5.76
C GLN A 315 -9.09 10.67 5.55
N PRO A 316 -10.44 10.58 5.60
CA PRO A 316 -11.29 11.76 5.53
C PRO A 316 -11.02 12.72 6.69
N LEU A 317 -11.17 14.01 6.45
CA LEU A 317 -10.90 15.06 7.44
C LEU A 317 -12.03 15.16 8.46
N ILE A 318 -11.71 15.62 9.69
CA ILE A 318 -12.67 16.00 10.70
C ILE A 318 -12.63 17.50 11.02
N ASP A 319 -11.65 18.23 10.50
CA ASP A 319 -11.58 19.69 10.64
C ASP A 319 -12.39 20.39 9.55
N LYS A 320 -13.41 21.13 9.95
CA LYS A 320 -14.29 21.87 9.04
C LYS A 320 -13.55 22.85 8.14
N LYS A 321 -12.56 23.58 8.67
CA LYS A 321 -11.82 24.58 7.88
C LYS A 321 -11.08 23.92 6.73
N SER A 322 -10.38 22.84 7.01
CA SER A 322 -9.64 22.07 5.99
C SER A 322 -10.57 21.44 4.95
N ILE A 323 -11.75 20.96 5.37
CA ILE A 323 -12.76 20.42 4.44
C ILE A 323 -13.28 21.52 3.52
N VAL A 324 -13.71 22.65 4.08
CA VAL A 324 -14.24 23.78 3.30
C VAL A 324 -13.21 24.31 2.31
N LYS A 325 -11.95 24.42 2.74
CA LYS A 325 -10.84 24.83 1.88
C LYS A 325 -10.65 23.92 0.65
N ARG A 326 -10.79 22.59 0.81
CA ARG A 326 -10.81 21.66 -0.34
C ARG A 326 -12.03 21.86 -1.21
N LEU A 327 -13.21 21.99 -0.61
CA LEU A 327 -14.47 22.22 -1.33
C LEU A 327 -14.45 23.52 -2.14
N ASP A 328 -13.83 24.58 -1.66
CA ASP A 328 -13.66 25.86 -2.36
C ASP A 328 -12.77 25.66 -3.61
N ALA A 329 -11.66 24.97 -3.48
CA ALA A 329 -10.78 24.68 -4.62
C ALA A 329 -11.44 23.78 -5.66
N VAL A 330 -12.21 22.78 -5.24
CA VAL A 330 -12.97 21.91 -6.13
C VAL A 330 -14.06 22.72 -6.87
N ALA A 331 -14.75 23.63 -6.17
CA ALA A 331 -15.76 24.50 -6.76
C ALA A 331 -15.16 25.39 -7.84
N GLU A 332 -14.06 26.07 -7.54
CA GLU A 332 -13.37 26.96 -8.47
C GLU A 332 -12.93 26.23 -9.75
N LEU A 333 -12.28 25.06 -9.64
CA LEU A 333 -11.90 24.28 -10.82
C LEU A 333 -13.09 23.62 -11.53
N LYS A 334 -14.19 23.35 -10.83
CA LYS A 334 -15.43 22.88 -11.47
C LYS A 334 -16.05 23.96 -12.33
N ASP A 335 -16.12 25.19 -11.82
CA ASP A 335 -16.74 26.33 -12.47
C ASP A 335 -15.85 26.86 -13.62
N ASN A 336 -14.53 26.69 -13.51
CA ASN A 336 -13.56 27.05 -14.54
C ASN A 336 -13.04 25.82 -15.30
N ALA A 337 -13.92 25.25 -16.12
CA ALA A 337 -13.64 24.00 -16.85
C ALA A 337 -12.44 24.10 -17.81
N ILE A 338 -12.21 25.27 -18.42
CA ILE A 338 -11.09 25.48 -19.35
C ILE A 338 -9.77 25.34 -18.61
N CYS A 339 -9.56 26.10 -17.54
CA CYS A 339 -8.34 26.04 -16.75
C CYS A 339 -8.12 24.64 -16.17
N ARG A 340 -9.20 23.97 -15.71
CA ARG A 340 -9.10 22.59 -15.23
C ARG A 340 -8.58 21.63 -16.29
N GLU A 341 -9.12 21.67 -17.52
CA GLU A 341 -8.68 20.76 -18.59
C GLU A 341 -7.26 21.10 -19.05
N GLU A 342 -6.89 22.39 -19.12
CA GLU A 342 -5.49 22.79 -19.39
C GLU A 342 -4.52 22.27 -18.33
N ILE A 343 -4.85 22.42 -17.04
CA ILE A 343 -4.06 21.85 -15.94
C ILE A 343 -3.91 20.33 -16.15
N ARG A 344 -4.99 19.64 -16.46
CA ARG A 344 -4.97 18.19 -16.67
C ARG A 344 -4.16 17.75 -17.88
N GLU A 345 -4.14 18.55 -18.94
CA GLU A 345 -3.28 18.30 -20.12
C GLU A 345 -1.80 18.48 -19.77
N TYR A 346 -1.43 19.55 -19.05
CA TYR A 346 -0.06 19.75 -18.61
C TYR A 346 0.41 18.72 -17.58
N LEU A 347 -0.49 18.19 -16.75
CA LEU A 347 -0.14 17.14 -15.79
C LEU A 347 0.00 15.75 -16.44
N ASN A 348 -0.58 15.51 -17.60
CA ASN A 348 -0.57 14.20 -18.25
C ASN A 348 0.84 13.66 -18.58
N PRO A 349 1.80 14.46 -19.08
CA PRO A 349 3.18 14.02 -19.33
C PRO A 349 4.08 14.08 -18.08
N VAL A 350 3.56 14.49 -16.92
CA VAL A 350 4.35 14.56 -15.69
C VAL A 350 4.52 13.16 -15.09
N TYR A 351 5.78 12.73 -15.03
CA TYR A 351 6.18 11.48 -14.40
C TYR A 351 6.10 11.55 -12.87
N ASP A 352 6.30 10.42 -12.23
CA ASP A 352 6.32 10.32 -10.77
C ASP A 352 7.57 10.97 -10.16
N LEU A 353 7.49 12.28 -9.90
CA LEU A 353 8.59 13.06 -9.34
C LEU A 353 9.04 12.56 -7.97
N GLU A 354 8.11 12.05 -7.13
CA GLU A 354 8.46 11.52 -5.81
C GLU A 354 9.37 10.30 -5.94
N ARG A 355 9.02 9.35 -6.80
CA ARG A 355 9.83 8.15 -7.03
C ARG A 355 11.09 8.42 -7.84
N LEU A 356 11.04 9.36 -8.78
CA LEU A 356 12.23 9.78 -9.54
C LEU A 356 13.30 10.38 -8.61
N VAL A 357 12.90 11.26 -7.70
CA VAL A 357 13.82 11.83 -6.71
C VAL A 357 14.37 10.75 -5.78
N GLY A 358 13.56 9.79 -5.36
CA GLY A 358 14.03 8.62 -4.63
C GLY A 358 15.16 7.90 -5.38
N LYS A 359 14.96 7.55 -6.65
CA LYS A 359 15.98 6.92 -7.50
C LYS A 359 17.25 7.77 -7.65
N ILE A 360 17.10 9.08 -7.85
CA ILE A 360 18.22 10.03 -7.98
C ILE A 360 19.06 10.03 -6.71
N THR A 361 18.42 10.11 -5.56
CA THR A 361 19.09 10.12 -4.25
C THR A 361 19.77 8.79 -3.92
N TYR A 362 19.10 7.66 -4.26
CA TYR A 362 19.68 6.31 -4.16
C TYR A 362 20.79 6.02 -5.17
N GLN A 363 21.10 6.96 -6.06
CA GLN A 363 22.06 6.79 -7.14
C GLN A 363 21.73 5.65 -8.10
N SER A 364 20.48 5.18 -8.10
CA SER A 364 19.96 4.12 -8.99
C SER A 364 19.31 4.68 -10.25
N ALA A 365 19.14 6.00 -10.35
CA ALA A 365 18.61 6.64 -11.54
C ALA A 365 19.52 6.40 -12.76
N ASN A 366 18.90 6.22 -13.90
CA ASN A 366 19.57 6.15 -15.19
C ASN A 366 19.38 7.46 -15.98
N PRO A 367 20.11 7.70 -17.08
CA PRO A 367 19.96 8.92 -17.87
C PRO A 367 18.54 9.18 -18.40
N ARG A 368 17.74 8.15 -18.68
CA ARG A 368 16.33 8.30 -19.09
C ARG A 368 15.43 8.78 -17.95
N ASP A 369 15.73 8.38 -16.70
CA ASP A 369 15.06 8.91 -15.52
C ASP A 369 15.27 10.43 -15.38
N LEU A 370 16.47 10.94 -15.72
CA LEU A 370 16.75 12.39 -15.74
C LEU A 370 15.99 13.11 -16.88
N ILE A 371 15.86 12.50 -18.04
CA ILE A 371 15.03 13.06 -19.13
C ILE A 371 13.55 13.08 -18.74
N ALA A 372 13.03 12.01 -18.10
CA ALA A 372 11.68 11.99 -17.56
C ALA A 372 11.46 13.08 -16.49
N PHE A 373 12.46 13.32 -15.65
CA PHE A 373 12.47 14.42 -14.68
C PHE A 373 12.40 15.78 -15.38
N GLN A 374 13.26 16.04 -16.34
CA GLN A 374 13.30 17.27 -17.14
C GLN A 374 11.99 17.52 -17.89
N SER A 375 11.44 16.49 -18.55
CA SER A 375 10.14 16.56 -19.23
C SER A 375 9.00 16.92 -18.27
N SER A 376 9.04 16.39 -17.06
CA SER A 376 8.05 16.73 -16.02
C SER A 376 8.16 18.18 -15.58
N LEU A 377 9.38 18.67 -15.34
CA LEU A 377 9.59 20.05 -14.92
C LEU A 377 9.23 21.07 -16.00
N SER A 378 9.42 20.75 -17.28
CA SER A 378 9.09 21.65 -18.41
C SER A 378 7.59 22.00 -18.48
N MET A 379 6.71 21.21 -17.86
CA MET A 379 5.26 21.47 -17.80
C MET A 379 4.86 22.42 -16.67
N LEU A 380 5.67 22.52 -15.62
CA LEU A 380 5.32 23.24 -14.38
C LEU A 380 5.16 24.75 -14.54
N PRO A 381 5.96 25.47 -15.36
CA PRO A 381 5.74 26.90 -15.59
C PRO A 381 4.34 27.23 -16.12
N SER A 382 3.83 26.42 -17.07
CA SER A 382 2.47 26.58 -17.62
C SER A 382 1.40 26.34 -16.57
N VAL A 383 1.55 25.28 -15.74
CA VAL A 383 0.66 25.00 -14.62
C VAL A 383 0.66 26.16 -13.61
N LYS A 384 1.86 26.67 -13.27
CA LYS A 384 2.00 27.80 -12.34
C LYS A 384 1.35 29.08 -12.89
N CYS A 385 1.45 29.31 -14.19
CA CYS A 385 0.82 30.47 -14.84
C CYS A 385 -0.71 30.44 -14.70
N ILE A 386 -1.32 29.27 -14.88
CA ILE A 386 -2.78 29.11 -14.70
C ILE A 386 -3.19 29.33 -13.25
N LEU A 387 -2.42 28.83 -12.30
CA LEU A 387 -2.72 28.95 -10.87
C LEU A 387 -2.61 30.39 -10.34
N LYS A 388 -1.90 31.27 -11.03
CA LYS A 388 -1.69 32.66 -10.62
C LYS A 388 -2.98 33.44 -10.39
N ASP A 389 -4.00 33.18 -11.21
CA ASP A 389 -5.26 33.91 -11.21
C ASP A 389 -6.36 33.23 -10.37
N MET A 390 -5.99 32.13 -9.64
CA MET A 390 -6.93 31.41 -8.79
C MET A 390 -7.14 32.11 -7.44
N GLU A 391 -8.38 32.05 -6.93
CA GLU A 391 -8.79 32.79 -5.73
C GLU A 391 -8.86 31.96 -4.45
N SER A 392 -9.15 30.64 -4.56
CA SER A 392 -9.28 29.77 -3.37
C SER A 392 -7.97 29.59 -2.63
N ASP A 393 -8.05 29.58 -1.30
CA ASP A 393 -6.89 29.50 -0.40
C ASP A 393 -6.00 28.27 -0.70
N LEU A 394 -6.61 27.12 -1.00
CA LEU A 394 -5.84 25.92 -1.31
C LEU A 394 -5.06 26.04 -2.63
N LEU A 395 -5.66 26.61 -3.67
CA LEU A 395 -4.98 26.79 -4.95
C LEU A 395 -3.89 27.85 -4.85
N LYS A 396 -4.06 28.89 -4.02
CA LYS A 396 -3.00 29.86 -3.69
C LYS A 396 -1.83 29.20 -2.98
N GLU A 397 -2.09 28.35 -1.98
CA GLU A 397 -1.02 27.58 -1.32
C GLU A 397 -0.30 26.66 -2.30
N ILE A 398 -1.02 25.98 -3.18
CA ILE A 398 -0.43 25.15 -4.22
C ILE A 398 0.45 26.01 -5.16
N TYR A 399 0.00 27.20 -5.53
CA TYR A 399 0.79 28.15 -6.33
C TYR A 399 2.10 28.53 -5.65
N GLU A 400 2.07 28.82 -4.34
CA GLU A 400 3.27 29.16 -3.56
C GLU A 400 4.21 27.96 -3.35
N GLU A 401 3.64 26.76 -3.12
CA GLU A 401 4.42 25.53 -2.94
C GLU A 401 5.04 25.00 -4.26
N LEU A 402 4.43 25.30 -5.39
CA LEU A 402 4.87 24.82 -6.69
C LEU A 402 6.06 25.66 -7.21
N ASP A 403 7.24 25.08 -7.16
CA ASP A 403 8.46 25.65 -7.70
C ASP A 403 8.74 25.03 -9.09
N PRO A 404 8.81 25.79 -10.18
CA PRO A 404 9.06 25.24 -11.51
C PRO A 404 10.43 24.60 -11.67
N LEU A 405 11.42 24.93 -10.80
CA LEU A 405 12.78 24.38 -10.82
C LEU A 405 13.45 24.54 -12.21
N GLU A 406 13.28 25.72 -12.82
CA GLU A 406 13.70 25.97 -14.20
C GLU A 406 15.20 25.76 -14.40
N GLU A 407 16.00 26.08 -13.39
CA GLU A 407 17.44 25.87 -13.41
C GLU A 407 17.84 24.39 -13.50
N LEU A 408 17.08 23.49 -12.85
CA LEU A 408 17.31 22.04 -12.93
C LEU A 408 16.82 21.48 -14.26
N CYS A 409 15.68 21.96 -14.74
CA CYS A 409 15.18 21.63 -16.08
C CYS A 409 16.20 21.98 -17.15
N ASP A 410 16.78 23.19 -17.07
CA ASP A 410 17.77 23.71 -18.01
C ASP A 410 19.11 22.94 -17.91
N LEU A 411 19.55 22.63 -16.68
CA LEU A 411 20.74 21.82 -16.45
C LEU A 411 20.64 20.47 -17.17
N VAL A 412 19.56 19.71 -16.94
CA VAL A 412 19.38 18.40 -17.55
C VAL A 412 19.25 18.54 -19.08
N GLY A 413 18.49 19.54 -19.56
CA GLY A 413 18.29 19.79 -20.98
C GLY A 413 19.57 20.12 -21.75
N ARG A 414 20.54 20.78 -21.10
CA ARG A 414 21.86 21.07 -21.69
C ARG A 414 22.81 19.90 -21.56
N ALA A 415 22.72 19.12 -20.46
CA ALA A 415 23.75 18.11 -20.16
C ALA A 415 23.43 16.74 -20.78
N ILE A 416 22.18 16.29 -20.76
CA ILE A 416 21.82 14.91 -21.10
C ILE A 416 21.24 14.83 -22.52
N GLN A 417 21.60 13.78 -23.27
CA GLN A 417 21.04 13.48 -24.60
C GLN A 417 19.54 13.24 -24.51
N GLU A 418 18.79 13.57 -25.57
CA GLU A 418 17.32 13.38 -25.62
C GLU A 418 16.92 11.89 -25.58
N GLU A 419 17.70 11.05 -26.26
CA GLU A 419 17.51 9.60 -26.29
C GLU A 419 18.78 8.90 -25.76
N PRO A 420 19.03 8.94 -24.44
CA PRO A 420 20.24 8.35 -23.90
C PRO A 420 20.13 6.82 -23.85
N PRO A 421 21.26 6.09 -23.91
CA PRO A 421 21.29 4.64 -23.79
C PRO A 421 20.79 4.19 -22.41
N LEU A 422 20.34 2.95 -22.31
CA LEU A 422 19.96 2.34 -21.02
C LEU A 422 21.19 2.03 -20.16
N ALA A 423 22.24 1.54 -20.78
CA ALA A 423 23.47 1.14 -20.09
C ALA A 423 24.44 2.32 -19.99
N MET A 424 24.68 2.78 -18.78
CA MET A 424 25.60 3.91 -18.49
C MET A 424 27.04 3.70 -18.97
N LYS A 425 27.46 2.44 -19.16
CA LYS A 425 28.81 2.06 -19.61
C LYS A 425 29.01 2.14 -21.12
N GLU A 426 27.95 2.38 -21.90
CA GLU A 426 28.03 2.41 -23.38
C GLU A 426 28.43 3.79 -23.91
N GLY A 427 28.48 4.83 -23.06
CA GLY A 427 28.72 6.21 -23.48
C GLY A 427 27.51 6.80 -24.25
N GLY A 428 27.65 8.03 -24.73
CA GLY A 428 26.59 8.73 -25.47
C GLY A 428 25.52 9.32 -24.55
N ILE A 429 25.87 9.63 -23.31
CA ILE A 429 24.96 10.17 -22.28
C ILE A 429 24.90 11.69 -22.37
N ILE A 430 26.04 12.35 -22.57
CA ILE A 430 26.19 13.81 -22.51
C ILE A 430 25.93 14.44 -23.88
N LYS A 431 25.24 15.59 -23.91
CA LYS A 431 24.97 16.36 -25.12
C LYS A 431 26.25 16.99 -25.68
N ASP A 432 26.27 17.15 -27.02
CA ASP A 432 27.33 17.90 -27.71
C ASP A 432 27.34 19.37 -27.26
N GLY A 433 28.49 19.93 -27.00
CA GLY A 433 28.66 21.30 -26.53
C GLY A 433 28.50 21.51 -25.04
N TYR A 434 28.19 20.47 -24.25
CA TYR A 434 28.11 20.57 -22.78
C TYR A 434 29.50 20.61 -22.13
N ASN A 435 30.49 19.82 -22.67
CA ASN A 435 31.84 19.76 -22.13
C ASN A 435 32.84 19.64 -23.28
N GLU A 436 33.80 20.55 -23.34
CA GLU A 436 34.80 20.63 -24.42
C GLU A 436 35.66 19.36 -24.55
N GLU A 437 35.99 18.70 -23.44
CA GLU A 437 36.81 17.48 -23.47
C GLU A 437 36.01 16.28 -23.98
N VAL A 438 34.69 16.18 -23.64
CA VAL A 438 33.79 15.19 -24.23
C VAL A 438 33.72 15.34 -25.74
N ASP A 439 33.56 16.58 -26.23
CA ASP A 439 33.45 16.86 -27.67
C ASP A 439 34.77 16.53 -28.38
N ARG A 440 35.91 16.87 -27.76
CA ARG A 440 37.24 16.52 -28.26
C ARG A 440 37.45 15.00 -28.34
N LEU A 441 37.12 14.25 -27.30
CA LEU A 441 37.26 12.78 -27.28
C LEU A 441 36.30 12.11 -28.27
N ARG A 442 35.07 12.63 -28.44
CA ARG A 442 34.11 12.16 -29.43
C ARG A 442 34.56 12.39 -30.85
N LYS A 443 35.16 13.53 -31.11
CA LYS A 443 35.81 13.84 -32.41
C LYS A 443 36.97 12.89 -32.70
N ALA A 444 37.85 12.65 -31.71
CA ALA A 444 38.94 11.69 -31.84
C ALA A 444 38.44 10.26 -32.17
N LYS A 445 37.34 9.83 -31.52
CA LYS A 445 36.70 8.55 -31.83
C LYS A 445 36.11 8.49 -33.25
N SER A 446 35.51 9.56 -33.74
CA SER A 446 34.95 9.64 -35.10
C SER A 446 36.02 9.71 -36.16
N GLU A 447 37.07 10.49 -35.95
CA GLU A 447 38.26 10.57 -36.85
C GLU A 447 39.02 9.23 -36.88
N GLY A 448 39.09 8.51 -35.77
CA GLY A 448 39.64 7.17 -35.66
C GLY A 448 39.00 6.16 -36.63
N LYS A 449 37.70 6.23 -36.89
CA LYS A 449 37.06 5.42 -37.93
C LYS A 449 37.52 5.78 -39.33
N ASN A 450 37.76 7.06 -39.61
CA ASN A 450 38.26 7.54 -40.85
C ASN A 450 39.72 7.09 -41.04
N TRP A 451 40.55 7.20 -40.01
CA TRP A 451 41.95 6.72 -40.03
C TRP A 451 42.04 5.21 -40.29
N LEU A 452 41.11 4.39 -39.73
CA LEU A 452 41.07 2.96 -40.05
C LEU A 452 40.65 2.69 -41.49
N ALA A 453 39.72 3.47 -42.06
CA ALA A 453 39.31 3.36 -43.46
C ALA A 453 40.44 3.80 -44.39
N ASP A 454 41.16 4.86 -44.06
CA ASP A 454 42.34 5.35 -44.79
C ASP A 454 43.49 4.34 -44.74
N LEU A 455 43.73 3.73 -43.59
CA LEU A 455 44.72 2.67 -43.42
C LEU A 455 44.32 1.42 -44.22
N GLU A 456 43.07 1.04 -44.21
CA GLU A 456 42.55 -0.07 -45.03
C GLU A 456 42.79 0.20 -46.53
N THR A 457 42.54 1.42 -46.97
CA THR A 457 42.72 1.82 -48.36
C THR A 457 44.21 1.86 -48.72
N LYS A 458 45.05 2.45 -47.88
CA LYS A 458 46.52 2.52 -48.03
C LYS A 458 47.12 1.11 -48.10
N GLU A 459 46.71 0.19 -47.21
CA GLU A 459 47.24 -1.16 -47.20
C GLU A 459 46.69 -2.00 -48.40
N ARG A 460 45.49 -1.75 -48.92
CA ARG A 460 44.97 -2.35 -50.13
C ARG A 460 45.81 -1.94 -51.35
N GLU A 461 46.14 -0.63 -51.45
CA GLU A 461 46.93 -0.14 -52.57
C GLU A 461 48.37 -0.65 -52.52
N LYS A 462 48.97 -0.68 -51.32
CA LYS A 462 50.33 -1.10 -51.07
C LYS A 462 50.54 -2.61 -51.32
N THR A 463 49.57 -3.46 -50.90
CA THR A 463 49.67 -4.91 -50.97
C THR A 463 49.02 -5.50 -52.22
N GLY A 464 48.15 -4.77 -52.89
CA GLY A 464 47.38 -5.29 -54.05
C GLY A 464 46.25 -6.26 -53.65
N ILE A 465 45.97 -6.46 -52.32
CA ILE A 465 44.96 -7.35 -51.79
C ILE A 465 43.62 -6.69 -51.87
N LYS A 466 42.81 -6.95 -52.86
CA LYS A 466 41.51 -6.29 -53.10
C LYS A 466 40.47 -6.55 -52.01
N ASN A 467 40.55 -7.69 -51.31
CA ASN A 467 39.58 -8.11 -50.28
C ASN A 467 40.03 -7.85 -48.84
N LEU A 468 41.13 -7.11 -48.68
CA LEU A 468 41.60 -6.75 -47.34
C LEU A 468 40.55 -5.87 -46.64
N ARG A 469 40.21 -6.21 -45.39
CA ARG A 469 39.31 -5.44 -44.56
C ARG A 469 39.84 -5.35 -43.15
N ILE A 470 39.69 -4.19 -42.55
CA ILE A 470 39.90 -4.02 -41.11
C ILE A 470 38.60 -4.34 -40.39
N ARG A 471 38.67 -5.25 -39.43
CA ARG A 471 37.53 -5.67 -38.58
C ARG A 471 37.91 -5.66 -37.11
N TYR A 472 36.92 -5.61 -36.24
CA TYR A 472 37.08 -5.63 -34.80
C TYR A 472 36.50 -6.93 -34.20
N ASN A 473 37.20 -7.45 -33.19
CA ASN A 473 36.72 -8.55 -32.35
C ASN A 473 37.10 -8.26 -30.89
N LYS A 474 36.15 -8.47 -29.96
CA LYS A 474 36.36 -8.21 -28.51
C LYS A 474 37.59 -8.92 -27.91
N VAL A 475 37.99 -10.08 -28.45
CA VAL A 475 39.13 -10.87 -27.94
C VAL A 475 40.46 -10.43 -28.54
N PHE A 476 40.48 -10.01 -29.82
CA PHE A 476 41.70 -9.75 -30.55
C PHE A 476 41.91 -8.29 -30.92
N GLY A 477 40.95 -7.43 -30.69
CA GLY A 477 40.96 -6.02 -31.09
C GLY A 477 40.73 -5.85 -32.60
N TYR A 478 41.33 -4.80 -33.18
CA TYR A 478 41.29 -4.57 -34.62
C TYR A 478 42.28 -5.48 -35.33
N TYR A 479 41.87 -6.03 -36.45
CA TYR A 479 42.72 -6.92 -37.30
C TYR A 479 42.42 -6.72 -38.77
N LEU A 480 43.42 -7.04 -39.59
CA LEU A 480 43.29 -7.13 -41.01
C LEU A 480 42.84 -8.54 -41.39
N GLU A 481 41.76 -8.66 -42.11
CA GLU A 481 41.23 -9.95 -42.62
C GLU A 481 41.59 -10.10 -44.09
N VAL A 482 42.32 -11.15 -44.40
CA VAL A 482 42.73 -11.49 -45.74
C VAL A 482 42.17 -12.89 -46.08
N THR A 483 41.42 -13.00 -47.18
CA THR A 483 40.94 -14.28 -47.66
C THR A 483 42.07 -15.18 -48.16
N ASN A 484 41.92 -16.51 -48.04
CA ASN A 484 42.94 -17.46 -48.43
C ASN A 484 43.40 -17.36 -49.89
N SER A 485 42.56 -16.76 -50.76
CA SER A 485 42.90 -16.51 -52.17
C SER A 485 44.02 -15.48 -52.41
N PHE A 486 44.32 -14.67 -51.41
CA PHE A 486 45.29 -13.58 -51.46
C PHE A 486 46.44 -13.77 -50.48
N LYS A 487 46.61 -14.97 -49.93
CA LYS A 487 47.58 -15.26 -48.87
C LYS A 487 49.04 -15.04 -49.34
N ASP A 488 49.31 -15.31 -50.56
CA ASP A 488 50.65 -15.19 -51.16
C ASP A 488 51.06 -13.72 -51.39
N LEU A 489 50.11 -12.80 -51.25
CA LEU A 489 50.39 -11.38 -51.40
C LEU A 489 50.56 -10.68 -50.02
N VAL A 490 50.52 -11.43 -48.94
CA VAL A 490 50.68 -10.87 -47.59
C VAL A 490 52.13 -10.53 -47.33
N PRO A 491 52.45 -9.25 -46.98
CA PRO A 491 53.83 -8.83 -46.71
C PRO A 491 54.39 -9.45 -45.42
N ASP A 492 55.71 -9.55 -45.32
CA ASP A 492 56.44 -10.07 -44.15
C ASP A 492 56.20 -9.31 -42.86
N TYR A 493 55.82 -8.01 -42.95
CA TYR A 493 55.55 -7.19 -41.78
C TYR A 493 54.14 -7.40 -41.17
N TYR A 494 53.30 -8.24 -41.79
CA TYR A 494 52.03 -8.68 -41.23
C TYR A 494 52.23 -9.79 -40.18
N THR A 495 51.87 -9.55 -38.96
CA THR A 495 51.95 -10.57 -37.92
C THR A 495 50.65 -11.35 -37.89
N ARG A 496 50.70 -12.64 -38.15
CA ARG A 496 49.53 -13.53 -38.14
C ARG A 496 49.03 -13.78 -36.70
N LYS A 497 47.76 -13.59 -36.46
CA LYS A 497 47.12 -13.85 -35.16
C LYS A 497 46.20 -15.07 -35.14
N GLN A 498 45.46 -15.29 -36.21
CA GLN A 498 44.50 -16.41 -36.26
C GLN A 498 44.29 -16.86 -37.71
N THR A 499 44.16 -18.18 -37.88
CA THR A 499 43.76 -18.83 -39.14
C THR A 499 42.32 -19.29 -39.03
N LEU A 500 41.48 -18.90 -40.00
CA LEU A 500 40.08 -19.33 -40.15
C LEU A 500 39.96 -20.24 -41.38
N ALA A 501 38.81 -20.92 -41.52
CA ALA A 501 38.58 -21.81 -42.66
C ALA A 501 38.75 -21.10 -44.04
N ASN A 502 38.31 -19.84 -44.15
CA ASN A 502 38.29 -19.11 -45.42
C ASN A 502 39.15 -17.83 -45.44
N ALA A 503 39.80 -17.47 -44.34
CA ALA A 503 40.58 -16.23 -44.21
C ALA A 503 41.63 -16.34 -43.09
N GLU A 504 42.65 -15.48 -43.13
CA GLU A 504 43.61 -15.30 -42.04
C GLU A 504 43.50 -13.88 -41.47
N ARG A 505 43.81 -13.75 -40.21
CA ARG A 505 43.75 -12.49 -39.43
C ARG A 505 45.18 -12.05 -39.09
N TYR A 506 45.48 -10.78 -39.41
CA TYR A 506 46.77 -10.19 -39.22
C TYR A 506 46.72 -8.92 -38.42
N ILE A 507 47.83 -8.53 -37.82
CA ILE A 507 48.06 -7.27 -37.17
C ILE A 507 49.32 -6.63 -37.76
N ILE A 508 49.28 -5.29 -37.85
CA ILE A 508 50.44 -4.46 -38.19
C ILE A 508 50.67 -3.44 -37.08
N PRO A 509 51.92 -2.95 -36.88
CA PRO A 509 52.22 -1.96 -35.81
C PRO A 509 51.38 -0.71 -35.91
N GLU A 510 51.18 -0.14 -37.10
CA GLU A 510 50.37 1.06 -37.35
C GLU A 510 48.92 0.86 -36.96
N LEU A 511 48.33 -0.32 -37.18
CA LEU A 511 46.97 -0.67 -36.74
C LEU A 511 46.88 -0.78 -35.21
N LYS A 512 47.94 -1.27 -34.56
CA LYS A 512 48.01 -1.39 -33.12
C LYS A 512 48.06 -0.05 -32.41
N GLU A 513 48.84 0.91 -32.94
CA GLU A 513 48.95 2.28 -32.46
C GLU A 513 47.62 3.01 -32.60
N LEU A 514 46.93 2.83 -33.74
CA LEU A 514 45.58 3.36 -33.94
C LEU A 514 44.55 2.74 -32.98
N GLU A 515 44.65 1.45 -32.76
CA GLU A 515 43.79 0.72 -31.79
C GLU A 515 43.96 1.31 -30.38
N ASP A 516 45.20 1.44 -29.90
CA ASP A 516 45.48 1.96 -28.56
C ASP A 516 44.97 3.41 -28.40
N THR A 517 45.04 4.21 -29.48
CA THR A 517 44.53 5.58 -29.50
C THR A 517 43.00 5.59 -29.48
N ILE A 518 42.32 4.80 -30.29
CA ILE A 518 40.84 4.76 -30.40
C ILE A 518 40.21 4.18 -29.16
N LEU A 519 40.66 3.04 -28.67
CA LEU A 519 40.13 2.38 -27.48
C LEU A 519 40.44 3.21 -26.22
N GLY A 520 41.63 3.81 -26.10
CA GLY A 520 41.94 4.68 -24.99
C GLY A 520 41.10 5.95 -24.97
N ALA A 521 40.73 6.49 -26.15
CA ALA A 521 39.81 7.63 -26.22
C ALA A 521 38.37 7.22 -25.87
N GLU A 522 37.91 6.03 -26.25
CA GLU A 522 36.59 5.51 -25.93
C GLU A 522 36.41 5.26 -24.43
N ASP A 523 37.38 4.58 -23.79
CA ASP A 523 37.33 4.33 -22.35
C ASP A 523 37.36 5.64 -21.55
N LYS A 524 38.19 6.62 -21.94
CA LYS A 524 38.22 7.95 -21.33
C LYS A 524 36.92 8.72 -21.53
N LEU A 525 36.34 8.65 -22.74
CA LEU A 525 35.04 9.27 -23.04
C LEU A 525 33.94 8.73 -22.18
N CYS A 526 33.77 7.41 -22.08
CA CYS A 526 32.76 6.78 -21.28
C CYS A 526 32.93 7.11 -19.77
N ALA A 527 34.16 7.11 -19.27
CA ALA A 527 34.44 7.46 -17.88
C ALA A 527 34.08 8.94 -17.59
N LEU A 528 34.45 9.87 -18.46
CA LEU A 528 34.14 11.28 -18.31
C LEU A 528 32.64 11.57 -18.43
N GLU A 529 31.95 10.96 -19.40
CA GLU A 529 30.51 11.11 -19.54
C GLU A 529 29.75 10.56 -18.29
N TYR A 530 30.24 9.49 -17.70
CA TYR A 530 29.70 8.96 -16.46
C TYR A 530 29.93 9.90 -15.26
N GLU A 531 31.12 10.49 -15.16
CA GLU A 531 31.46 11.47 -14.12
C GLU A 531 30.55 12.70 -14.21
N LEU A 532 30.41 13.29 -15.39
CA LEU A 532 29.54 14.45 -15.63
C LEU A 532 28.06 14.11 -15.37
N TYR A 533 27.62 12.90 -15.73
CA TYR A 533 26.29 12.41 -15.40
C TYR A 533 26.09 12.36 -13.87
N CYS A 534 27.07 11.85 -13.12
CA CYS A 534 27.02 11.81 -11.67
C CYS A 534 26.98 13.21 -11.05
N GLU A 535 27.69 14.20 -11.61
CA GLU A 535 27.65 15.60 -11.17
C GLU A 535 26.24 16.19 -11.36
N VAL A 536 25.62 16.00 -12.53
CA VAL A 536 24.25 16.45 -12.81
C VAL A 536 23.27 15.81 -11.83
N ARG A 537 23.35 14.49 -11.66
CA ARG A 537 22.51 13.75 -10.69
C ARG A 537 22.67 14.26 -9.26
N ASN A 538 23.90 14.50 -8.81
CA ASN A 538 24.18 14.98 -7.46
C ASN A 538 23.71 16.42 -7.26
N THR A 539 23.76 17.26 -8.30
CA THR A 539 23.21 18.63 -8.27
C THR A 539 21.70 18.59 -8.07
N ILE A 540 20.99 17.70 -8.77
CA ILE A 540 19.54 17.51 -8.57
C ILE A 540 19.26 16.99 -7.15
N ALA A 541 20.05 16.03 -6.67
CA ALA A 541 19.88 15.48 -5.32
C ALA A 541 20.08 16.54 -4.21
N ALA A 542 20.88 17.56 -4.43
CA ALA A 542 21.06 18.66 -3.48
C ALA A 542 19.79 19.50 -3.28
N GLU A 543 18.92 19.59 -4.29
CA GLU A 543 17.66 20.35 -4.26
C GLU A 543 16.43 19.49 -3.84
N LEU A 544 16.66 18.36 -3.21
CA LEU A 544 15.67 17.37 -2.83
C LEU A 544 14.41 17.95 -2.16
N THR A 545 14.57 18.83 -1.18
CA THR A 545 13.46 19.40 -0.41
C THR A 545 12.52 20.25 -1.28
N ARG A 546 13.08 21.01 -2.23
CA ARG A 546 12.31 21.83 -3.18
C ARG A 546 11.51 20.94 -4.12
N ILE A 547 12.14 19.89 -4.63
CA ILE A 547 11.51 18.93 -5.55
C ILE A 547 10.38 18.19 -4.85
N GLN A 548 10.58 17.71 -3.62
CA GLN A 548 9.55 17.03 -2.83
C GLN A 548 8.35 17.95 -2.52
N ARG A 549 8.60 19.23 -2.23
CA ARG A 549 7.54 20.22 -2.02
C ARG A 549 6.71 20.42 -3.29
N THR A 550 7.37 20.58 -4.42
CA THR A 550 6.74 20.71 -5.72
C THR A 550 5.94 19.46 -6.11
N ALA A 551 6.49 18.27 -5.92
CA ALA A 551 5.80 17.00 -6.20
C ALA A 551 4.51 16.88 -5.38
N LYS A 552 4.52 17.24 -4.09
CA LYS A 552 3.34 17.29 -3.23
C LYS A 552 2.31 18.31 -3.70
N ALA A 553 2.74 19.48 -4.15
CA ALA A 553 1.86 20.52 -4.71
C ALA A 553 1.17 20.03 -5.98
N VAL A 554 1.92 19.40 -6.90
CA VAL A 554 1.41 18.77 -8.12
C VAL A 554 0.39 17.67 -7.79
N ALA A 555 0.70 16.80 -6.84
CA ALA A 555 -0.20 15.73 -6.42
C ALA A 555 -1.52 16.26 -5.83
N LYS A 556 -1.47 17.29 -4.98
CA LYS A 556 -2.67 17.95 -4.44
C LYS A 556 -3.50 18.58 -5.56
N LEU A 557 -2.87 19.28 -6.50
CA LEU A 557 -3.55 19.90 -7.63
C LEU A 557 -4.27 18.88 -8.50
N ASP A 558 -3.60 17.77 -8.82
CA ASP A 558 -4.16 16.69 -9.63
C ASP A 558 -5.40 16.06 -8.97
N VAL A 559 -5.37 15.88 -7.64
CA VAL A 559 -6.53 15.42 -6.86
C VAL A 559 -7.69 16.40 -6.98
N ILE A 560 -7.46 17.70 -6.77
CA ILE A 560 -8.53 18.71 -6.84
C ILE A 560 -9.12 18.78 -8.26
N ALA A 561 -8.27 18.73 -9.29
CA ALA A 561 -8.70 18.69 -10.68
C ALA A 561 -9.53 17.42 -11.00
N SER A 562 -9.13 16.26 -10.44
CA SER A 562 -9.88 15.00 -10.55
C SER A 562 -11.26 15.11 -9.91
N LEU A 563 -11.34 15.58 -8.67
CA LEU A 563 -12.60 15.75 -7.93
C LEU A 563 -13.53 16.75 -8.62
N ALA A 564 -13.00 17.86 -9.18
CA ALA A 564 -13.76 18.84 -9.93
C ALA A 564 -14.35 18.25 -11.22
N LEU A 565 -13.57 17.47 -11.97
CA LEU A 565 -14.02 16.76 -13.16
C LEU A 565 -15.12 15.76 -12.84
N VAL A 566 -14.94 14.97 -11.77
CA VAL A 566 -15.94 13.98 -11.35
C VAL A 566 -17.24 14.67 -10.93
N ALA A 567 -17.13 15.80 -10.21
CA ALA A 567 -18.28 16.60 -9.79
C ALA A 567 -19.10 17.12 -10.98
N GLU A 568 -18.43 17.61 -12.02
CA GLU A 568 -19.09 18.08 -13.23
C GLU A 568 -19.75 16.93 -14.00
N ARG A 569 -18.98 15.88 -14.33
CA ARG A 569 -19.46 14.75 -15.16
C ARG A 569 -20.59 13.96 -14.55
N ASN A 570 -20.66 13.91 -13.21
CA ASN A 570 -21.62 13.11 -12.45
C ASN A 570 -22.74 13.97 -11.84
N ASN A 571 -22.78 15.27 -12.11
CA ASN A 571 -23.73 16.20 -11.52
C ASN A 571 -23.75 16.11 -9.98
N TYR A 572 -22.56 16.13 -9.36
CA TYR A 572 -22.41 16.18 -7.92
C TYR A 572 -22.51 17.61 -7.42
N VAL A 573 -23.08 17.77 -6.24
CA VAL A 573 -23.30 19.08 -5.62
C VAL A 573 -22.34 19.32 -4.48
N ARG A 574 -22.04 20.60 -4.21
CA ARG A 574 -21.22 21.02 -3.08
C ARG A 574 -21.98 20.78 -1.78
N PRO A 575 -21.48 19.96 -0.85
CA PRO A 575 -22.09 19.78 0.45
C PRO A 575 -21.85 21.01 1.34
N LYS A 576 -22.81 21.31 2.21
CA LYS A 576 -22.63 22.22 3.33
C LYS A 576 -22.12 21.44 4.53
N ILE A 577 -21.11 21.94 5.22
CA ILE A 577 -20.55 21.29 6.41
C ILE A 577 -21.00 22.03 7.66
N ASN A 578 -21.61 21.32 8.62
CA ASN A 578 -22.08 21.87 9.86
C ASN A 578 -21.46 21.16 11.08
N GLU A 579 -21.45 21.85 12.21
CA GLU A 579 -20.98 21.35 13.50
C GLU A 579 -22.14 20.92 14.42
N LYS A 580 -23.38 21.05 13.93
CA LYS A 580 -24.62 20.75 14.68
C LYS A 580 -24.99 19.28 14.65
N GLY A 581 -24.20 18.45 14.03
CA GLY A 581 -24.43 17.00 13.94
C GLY A 581 -25.58 16.59 13.01
N VAL A 582 -26.18 17.51 12.25
CA VAL A 582 -27.28 17.19 11.33
C VAL A 582 -26.76 16.65 10.02
N ILE A 583 -27.28 15.51 9.60
CA ILE A 583 -27.06 14.92 8.27
C ILE A 583 -28.39 15.02 7.51
N ASP A 584 -28.45 15.88 6.50
CA ASP A 584 -29.62 16.07 5.62
C ASP A 584 -29.19 15.96 4.17
N ILE A 585 -29.54 14.86 3.55
CA ILE A 585 -29.21 14.51 2.16
C ILE A 585 -30.53 14.41 1.40
N ARG A 586 -30.67 15.16 0.31
CA ARG A 586 -31.81 15.14 -0.59
C ARG A 586 -31.42 14.49 -1.91
N ASP A 587 -32.29 13.60 -2.36
CA ASP A 587 -32.10 12.84 -3.60
C ASP A 587 -30.69 12.22 -3.70
N GLY A 588 -30.22 11.61 -2.60
CA GLY A 588 -28.94 10.95 -2.54
C GLY A 588 -28.89 9.76 -3.49
N ARG A 589 -27.73 9.58 -4.15
CA ARG A 589 -27.45 8.49 -5.07
C ARG A 589 -26.20 7.72 -4.59
N HIS A 590 -26.15 6.43 -4.90
CA HIS A 590 -24.97 5.64 -4.57
C HIS A 590 -23.88 5.85 -5.63
N PRO A 591 -22.71 6.44 -5.30
CA PRO A 591 -21.73 6.90 -6.30
C PRO A 591 -21.21 5.78 -7.19
N VAL A 592 -21.10 4.56 -6.68
CA VAL A 592 -20.61 3.41 -7.43
C VAL A 592 -21.75 2.75 -8.21
N VAL A 593 -22.85 2.45 -7.53
CA VAL A 593 -23.97 1.70 -8.14
C VAL A 593 -24.56 2.48 -9.30
N GLU A 594 -24.71 3.82 -9.20
CA GLU A 594 -25.21 4.63 -10.31
C GLU A 594 -24.35 4.55 -11.59
N LYS A 595 -23.02 4.23 -11.43
CA LYS A 595 -22.11 4.05 -12.56
C LYS A 595 -22.10 2.62 -13.12
N MET A 596 -22.54 1.66 -12.33
CA MET A 596 -22.58 0.24 -12.72
C MET A 596 -23.91 -0.15 -13.39
N ILE A 597 -24.96 0.61 -13.11
CA ILE A 597 -26.29 0.38 -13.70
C ILE A 597 -26.38 1.16 -15.02
N PRO A 598 -26.82 0.52 -16.14
CA PRO A 598 -27.01 1.22 -17.40
C PRO A 598 -28.21 2.18 -17.32
N ASN A 599 -28.01 3.40 -17.85
CA ASN A 599 -29.01 4.43 -18.15
C ASN A 599 -30.01 4.78 -17.02
N ASP A 600 -29.70 5.79 -16.23
CA ASP A 600 -30.62 6.59 -15.38
C ASP A 600 -31.65 5.82 -14.52
N MET A 601 -31.41 4.55 -14.26
CA MET A 601 -32.31 3.67 -13.49
C MET A 601 -32.09 3.70 -11.97
N PHE A 602 -31.16 4.53 -11.48
CA PHE A 602 -30.91 4.63 -10.03
C PHE A 602 -31.99 5.48 -9.36
N ILE A 603 -32.63 4.93 -8.33
CA ILE A 603 -33.67 5.62 -7.56
C ILE A 603 -33.02 6.38 -6.40
N ALA A 604 -33.06 7.70 -6.48
CA ALA A 604 -32.50 8.57 -5.45
C ALA A 604 -33.35 8.55 -4.15
N ASN A 605 -32.68 8.67 -3.00
CA ASN A 605 -33.32 8.61 -1.69
C ASN A 605 -32.85 9.73 -0.76
N ASP A 606 -33.78 10.22 0.07
CA ASP A 606 -33.46 11.19 1.12
C ASP A 606 -32.93 10.49 2.38
N THR A 607 -32.04 11.16 3.09
CA THR A 607 -31.54 10.70 4.39
C THR A 607 -31.52 11.89 5.35
N TYR A 608 -32.16 11.75 6.49
CA TYR A 608 -32.14 12.76 7.54
C TYR A 608 -31.85 12.10 8.89
N LEU A 609 -30.79 12.60 9.57
CA LEU A 609 -30.41 12.19 10.93
C LEU A 609 -30.03 13.44 11.74
N ASP A 610 -30.45 13.48 12.99
CA ASP A 610 -30.09 14.54 13.93
C ASP A 610 -29.76 13.98 15.33
N ASP A 611 -29.26 14.82 16.22
CA ASP A 611 -28.90 14.42 17.57
C ASP A 611 -30.08 14.43 18.55
N LYS A 612 -31.31 14.74 18.10
CA LYS A 612 -32.46 14.98 18.97
C LYS A 612 -33.62 14.01 18.70
N LYS A 613 -34.29 14.18 17.56
CA LYS A 613 -35.56 13.49 17.26
C LYS A 613 -35.41 12.34 16.24
N GLN A 614 -34.45 12.44 15.37
CA GLN A 614 -34.21 11.46 14.30
C GLN A 614 -32.78 10.92 14.36
N ARG A 615 -32.44 10.33 15.49
CA ARG A 615 -31.10 9.77 15.71
C ARG A 615 -30.95 8.39 15.10
N ILE A 616 -31.97 7.56 15.24
CA ILE A 616 -31.99 6.18 14.74
C ILE A 616 -33.10 6.04 13.72
N SER A 617 -32.78 5.54 12.54
CA SER A 617 -33.74 5.16 11.51
C SER A 617 -33.77 3.63 11.40
N ILE A 618 -34.87 3.02 11.84
CA ILE A 618 -35.12 1.57 11.63
C ILE A 618 -35.72 1.38 10.25
N ILE A 619 -35.05 0.57 9.41
CA ILE A 619 -35.38 0.38 8.00
C ILE A 619 -35.85 -1.08 7.82
N THR A 620 -37.13 -1.26 7.53
CA THR A 620 -37.72 -2.58 7.29
C THR A 620 -37.98 -2.84 5.81
N GLY A 621 -38.11 -4.07 5.44
CA GLY A 621 -38.39 -4.50 4.07
C GLY A 621 -37.53 -5.68 3.62
N PRO A 622 -37.80 -6.25 2.45
CA PRO A 622 -37.07 -7.43 1.97
C PRO A 622 -35.62 -7.15 1.59
N ASN A 623 -34.76 -8.17 1.65
CA ASN A 623 -33.30 -8.00 1.47
C ASN A 623 -32.89 -7.54 0.07
N MET A 624 -33.60 -7.96 -0.97
CA MET A 624 -33.27 -7.57 -2.36
C MET A 624 -33.79 -6.18 -2.75
N ALA A 625 -34.48 -5.49 -1.87
CA ALA A 625 -35.12 -4.22 -2.17
C ALA A 625 -34.19 -3.00 -2.13
N GLY A 626 -32.93 -3.15 -1.65
CA GLY A 626 -31.91 -2.10 -1.69
C GLY A 626 -31.65 -1.40 -0.35
N LYS A 627 -32.04 -1.95 0.82
CA LYS A 627 -31.75 -1.41 2.17
C LYS A 627 -30.28 -1.16 2.38
N SER A 628 -29.46 -2.18 2.20
CA SER A 628 -27.99 -2.11 2.40
C SER A 628 -27.33 -1.12 1.45
N THR A 629 -27.81 -1.04 0.19
CA THR A 629 -27.33 -0.05 -0.80
C THR A 629 -27.63 1.38 -0.34
N TYR A 630 -28.85 1.63 0.18
CA TYR A 630 -29.23 2.93 0.71
C TYR A 630 -28.39 3.35 1.91
N MET A 631 -28.15 2.45 2.85
CA MET A 631 -27.35 2.76 4.04
C MET A 631 -25.88 3.03 3.68
N ARG A 632 -25.31 2.21 2.79
CA ARG A 632 -23.95 2.45 2.28
C ARG A 632 -23.86 3.78 1.51
N GLN A 633 -24.88 4.12 0.71
CA GLN A 633 -24.98 5.41 0.03
C GLN A 633 -24.85 6.58 1.01
N ALA A 634 -25.61 6.55 2.11
CA ALA A 634 -25.55 7.62 3.11
C ALA A 634 -24.16 7.73 3.74
N ALA A 635 -23.54 6.61 4.11
CA ALA A 635 -22.19 6.59 4.65
C ALA A 635 -21.15 7.11 3.65
N LEU A 636 -21.23 6.71 2.36
CA LEU A 636 -20.33 7.17 1.31
C LEU A 636 -20.48 8.67 1.02
N ILE A 637 -21.70 9.21 1.03
CA ILE A 637 -21.95 10.66 0.87
C ILE A 637 -21.32 11.45 2.01
N VAL A 638 -21.45 10.98 3.27
CA VAL A 638 -20.82 11.61 4.43
C VAL A 638 -19.30 11.56 4.31
N LEU A 639 -18.75 10.41 3.93
CA LEU A 639 -17.31 10.23 3.73
C LEU A 639 -16.79 11.15 2.61
N MET A 640 -17.48 11.21 1.46
CA MET A 640 -17.13 12.08 0.33
C MET A 640 -17.14 13.57 0.75
N ALA A 641 -18.13 13.99 1.52
CA ALA A 641 -18.19 15.37 2.03
C ALA A 641 -16.97 15.69 2.91
N GLN A 642 -16.56 14.77 3.78
CA GLN A 642 -15.45 14.99 4.70
C GLN A 642 -14.07 14.78 4.07
N LEU A 643 -13.95 14.07 2.94
CA LEU A 643 -12.72 14.09 2.18
C LEU A 643 -12.52 15.40 1.40
N GLY A 644 -13.57 16.23 1.28
CA GLY A 644 -13.55 17.49 0.53
C GLY A 644 -14.00 17.36 -0.92
N SER A 645 -14.81 16.34 -1.24
CA SER A 645 -15.43 16.12 -2.56
C SER A 645 -16.87 16.63 -2.60
N PHE A 646 -17.35 16.96 -3.78
CA PHE A 646 -18.77 17.10 -4.05
C PHE A 646 -19.44 15.73 -3.99
N VAL A 647 -20.76 15.72 -3.74
CA VAL A 647 -21.51 14.51 -3.38
C VAL A 647 -22.65 14.25 -4.36
N PRO A 648 -23.02 12.97 -4.59
CA PRO A 648 -24.11 12.56 -5.45
C PRO A 648 -25.49 12.80 -4.78
N ALA A 649 -25.96 14.04 -4.79
CA ALA A 649 -27.23 14.44 -4.24
C ALA A 649 -27.78 15.68 -4.96
N SER A 650 -29.03 16.06 -4.73
CA SER A 650 -29.57 17.37 -5.15
C SER A 650 -29.17 18.47 -4.17
N SER A 651 -29.09 18.14 -2.88
CA SER A 651 -28.49 18.97 -1.84
C SER A 651 -28.02 18.12 -0.66
N ALA A 652 -26.97 18.57 0.04
CA ALA A 652 -26.46 17.88 1.20
C ALA A 652 -25.98 18.88 2.25
N ASN A 653 -26.39 18.66 3.51
CA ASN A 653 -25.91 19.38 4.69
C ASN A 653 -25.39 18.36 5.70
N ILE A 654 -24.07 18.26 5.83
CA ILE A 654 -23.40 17.16 6.51
C ILE A 654 -22.78 17.66 7.82
N GLY A 655 -23.28 17.09 8.92
CA GLY A 655 -22.66 17.25 10.23
C GLY A 655 -21.38 16.43 10.34
N LEU A 656 -20.36 16.99 10.98
CA LEU A 656 -19.08 16.32 11.16
C LEU A 656 -19.25 14.98 11.90
N VAL A 657 -18.68 13.95 11.35
CA VAL A 657 -18.65 12.59 11.86
C VAL A 657 -17.19 12.23 12.18
N ASP A 658 -16.96 11.74 13.40
CA ASP A 658 -15.62 11.34 13.84
C ASP A 658 -15.25 9.92 13.41
N ARG A 659 -16.27 9.03 13.31
CA ARG A 659 -16.12 7.63 12.95
C ARG A 659 -17.32 7.15 12.15
N ILE A 660 -17.06 6.31 11.18
CA ILE A 660 -18.10 5.52 10.51
C ILE A 660 -17.84 4.06 10.84
N PHE A 661 -18.85 3.38 11.34
CA PHE A 661 -18.83 1.95 11.57
C PHE A 661 -19.89 1.28 10.71
N THR A 662 -19.56 0.16 10.12
CA THR A 662 -20.49 -0.62 9.32
C THR A 662 -20.46 -2.08 9.75
N ARG A 663 -21.64 -2.63 9.95
CA ARG A 663 -21.89 -4.06 10.03
C ARG A 663 -22.87 -4.42 8.93
N VAL A 664 -22.40 -5.08 7.87
CA VAL A 664 -23.19 -5.41 6.68
C VAL A 664 -22.91 -6.86 6.29
N GLY A 665 -23.96 -7.69 6.31
CA GLY A 665 -23.99 -9.07 5.81
C GLY A 665 -22.90 -10.00 6.34
N ALA A 666 -23.18 -11.28 6.53
CA ALA A 666 -22.17 -12.26 6.89
C ALA A 666 -21.28 -12.57 5.67
N SER A 667 -19.96 -12.32 5.77
CA SER A 667 -19.00 -13.07 4.99
C SER A 667 -18.60 -14.29 5.81
N ASP A 668 -18.84 -15.49 5.31
CA ASP A 668 -18.33 -16.70 5.92
C ASP A 668 -16.81 -16.62 5.92
N ASP A 669 -16.23 -16.44 7.08
CA ASP A 669 -14.78 -16.56 7.26
C ASP A 669 -14.46 -17.98 7.73
N LEU A 670 -14.45 -18.89 6.76
CA LEU A 670 -14.11 -20.30 6.99
C LEU A 670 -12.68 -20.48 7.53
N ALA A 671 -11.82 -19.49 7.32
CA ALA A 671 -10.42 -19.57 7.73
C ALA A 671 -10.21 -19.38 9.24
N SER A 672 -11.10 -18.62 9.91
CA SER A 672 -10.99 -18.34 11.35
C SER A 672 -11.61 -19.42 12.24
N GLY A 673 -12.37 -20.37 11.67
CA GLY A 673 -13.09 -21.40 12.42
C GLY A 673 -14.17 -20.88 13.37
N GLN A 674 -14.47 -19.58 13.34
CA GLN A 674 -15.50 -18.95 14.15
C GLN A 674 -16.88 -19.06 13.49
N SER A 675 -17.94 -19.23 14.28
CA SER A 675 -19.29 -19.19 13.75
C SER A 675 -19.61 -17.78 13.22
N THR A 676 -20.40 -17.67 12.16
CA THR A 676 -20.86 -16.39 11.59
C THR A 676 -21.51 -15.49 12.62
N PHE A 677 -22.22 -16.06 13.58
CA PHE A 677 -22.83 -15.32 14.69
C PHE A 677 -21.77 -14.74 15.65
N MET A 678 -20.69 -15.48 15.95
CA MET A 678 -19.62 -14.98 16.81
C MET A 678 -18.86 -13.82 16.16
N VAL A 679 -18.58 -13.91 14.86
CA VAL A 679 -17.97 -12.81 14.08
C VAL A 679 -18.88 -11.58 14.14
N GLU A 680 -20.19 -11.77 13.93
CA GLU A 680 -21.18 -10.69 14.03
C GLU A 680 -21.16 -10.03 15.41
N MET A 681 -21.18 -10.80 16.48
CA MET A 681 -21.18 -10.26 17.84
C MET A 681 -19.87 -9.55 18.19
N ASN A 682 -18.74 -10.02 17.71
CA ASN A 682 -17.45 -9.35 17.86
C ASN A 682 -17.43 -7.99 17.15
N GLU A 683 -17.96 -7.90 15.92
CA GLU A 683 -18.09 -6.64 15.19
C GLU A 683 -19.03 -5.67 15.92
N VAL A 684 -20.20 -6.13 16.38
CA VAL A 684 -21.14 -5.31 17.15
C VAL A 684 -20.51 -4.83 18.46
N ALA A 685 -19.81 -5.70 19.19
CA ALA A 685 -19.11 -5.35 20.41
C ALA A 685 -18.01 -4.29 20.16
N ASN A 686 -17.24 -4.42 19.08
CA ASN A 686 -16.24 -3.43 18.68
C ASN A 686 -16.91 -2.07 18.39
N ILE A 687 -18.02 -2.06 17.67
CA ILE A 687 -18.78 -0.84 17.36
C ILE A 687 -19.26 -0.16 18.66
N LEU A 688 -19.95 -0.91 19.54
CA LEU A 688 -20.53 -0.36 20.75
C LEU A 688 -19.50 0.17 21.76
N ARG A 689 -18.29 -0.41 21.79
CA ARG A 689 -17.19 0.04 22.65
C ARG A 689 -16.48 1.27 22.11
N ASN A 690 -16.33 1.41 20.79
CA ASN A 690 -15.48 2.42 20.17
C ASN A 690 -16.26 3.59 19.53
N ALA A 691 -17.56 3.46 19.33
CA ALA A 691 -18.38 4.53 18.80
C ALA A 691 -18.55 5.68 19.81
N THR A 692 -18.76 6.87 19.29
CA THR A 692 -19.04 8.09 20.07
C THR A 692 -20.40 8.68 19.68
N SER A 693 -20.86 9.70 20.38
CA SER A 693 -22.10 10.40 20.01
C SER A 693 -22.04 11.13 18.67
N LYS A 694 -20.81 11.35 18.13
CA LYS A 694 -20.58 11.96 16.80
C LYS A 694 -20.43 10.92 15.70
N SER A 695 -20.44 9.63 16.02
CA SER A 695 -20.25 8.56 15.05
C SER A 695 -21.50 8.31 14.20
N LEU A 696 -21.31 7.74 13.02
CA LEU A 696 -22.36 7.24 12.14
C LEU A 696 -22.28 5.72 12.07
N LEU A 697 -23.33 5.05 12.48
CA LEU A 697 -23.44 3.59 12.51
C LEU A 697 -24.34 3.08 11.39
N ILE A 698 -23.86 2.09 10.66
CA ILE A 698 -24.59 1.37 9.62
C ILE A 698 -24.70 -0.08 10.07
N LEU A 699 -25.88 -0.47 10.56
CA LEU A 699 -26.11 -1.78 11.12
C LEU A 699 -27.14 -2.53 10.28
N ASP A 700 -26.73 -3.63 9.66
CA ASP A 700 -27.56 -4.40 8.75
C ASP A 700 -27.76 -5.82 9.30
N GLU A 701 -29.03 -6.18 9.55
CA GLU A 701 -29.50 -7.50 9.95
C GLU A 701 -28.79 -8.07 11.20
N ILE A 702 -28.72 -7.29 12.26
CA ILE A 702 -28.20 -7.76 13.56
C ILE A 702 -29.08 -8.83 14.15
N GLY A 703 -28.49 -9.93 14.66
CA GLY A 703 -29.15 -11.03 15.33
C GLY A 703 -29.65 -12.13 14.38
N ARG A 704 -29.30 -12.10 13.09
CA ARG A 704 -29.75 -13.11 12.11
C ARG A 704 -29.12 -14.48 12.29
N GLY A 705 -27.93 -14.55 12.87
CA GLY A 705 -27.14 -15.79 13.02
C GLY A 705 -27.59 -16.73 14.16
N THR A 706 -28.66 -16.41 14.90
CA THR A 706 -29.15 -17.19 16.06
C THR A 706 -30.65 -17.41 16.01
N SER A 707 -31.25 -17.95 17.10
CA SER A 707 -32.70 -18.12 17.20
C SER A 707 -33.45 -16.78 17.07
N THR A 708 -34.66 -16.78 16.54
CA THR A 708 -35.46 -15.57 16.30
C THR A 708 -35.63 -14.73 17.57
N PHE A 709 -35.90 -15.35 18.71
CA PHE A 709 -36.11 -14.62 19.95
C PHE A 709 -34.84 -14.04 20.53
N ASP A 710 -33.72 -14.79 20.49
CA ASP A 710 -32.43 -14.29 20.95
C ASP A 710 -31.95 -13.15 20.05
N GLY A 711 -32.04 -13.33 18.71
CA GLY A 711 -31.68 -12.33 17.74
C GLY A 711 -32.46 -11.02 17.85
N LEU A 712 -33.79 -11.13 18.02
CA LEU A 712 -34.67 -9.99 18.26
C LEU A 712 -34.31 -9.28 19.58
N SER A 713 -34.10 -10.03 20.66
CA SER A 713 -33.75 -9.48 21.98
C SER A 713 -32.42 -8.71 21.93
N ILE A 714 -31.40 -9.25 21.25
CA ILE A 714 -30.10 -8.59 21.07
C ILE A 714 -30.28 -7.33 20.22
N ALA A 715 -30.96 -7.41 19.08
CA ALA A 715 -31.20 -6.26 18.21
C ALA A 715 -31.96 -5.14 18.93
N TRP A 716 -32.97 -5.48 19.71
CA TRP A 716 -33.74 -4.54 20.53
C TRP A 716 -32.85 -3.83 21.56
N ALA A 717 -32.08 -4.59 22.34
CA ALA A 717 -31.18 -4.07 23.35
C ALA A 717 -30.08 -3.17 22.75
N VAL A 718 -29.54 -3.51 21.57
CA VAL A 718 -28.57 -2.70 20.82
C VAL A 718 -29.18 -1.36 20.42
N VAL A 719 -30.40 -1.32 19.91
CA VAL A 719 -31.11 -0.08 19.57
C VAL A 719 -31.34 0.77 20.80
N GLU A 720 -31.80 0.20 21.92
CA GLU A 720 -31.98 0.92 23.20
C GLU A 720 -30.66 1.50 23.72
N TYR A 721 -29.57 0.73 23.68
CA TYR A 721 -28.26 1.16 24.08
C TYR A 721 -27.77 2.36 23.26
N ILE A 722 -27.87 2.28 21.92
CA ILE A 722 -27.45 3.36 21.02
C ILE A 722 -28.32 4.59 21.17
N SER A 723 -29.63 4.44 21.38
CA SER A 723 -30.61 5.54 21.52
C SER A 723 -30.34 6.41 22.74
N ASN A 724 -29.79 5.80 23.80
CA ASN A 724 -29.51 6.45 25.05
C ASN A 724 -28.29 7.40 24.95
N SER A 725 -28.52 8.70 24.97
CA SER A 725 -27.46 9.71 24.86
C SER A 725 -26.46 9.73 26.03
N LYS A 726 -26.78 9.06 27.15
CA LYS A 726 -25.85 8.91 28.28
C LYS A 726 -24.91 7.72 28.09
N LEU A 727 -25.33 6.72 27.32
CA LEU A 727 -24.51 5.53 27.02
C LEU A 727 -23.73 5.71 25.74
N LEU A 728 -24.38 6.02 24.63
CA LEU A 728 -23.73 6.21 23.34
C LEU A 728 -24.27 7.42 22.56
N GLY A 729 -25.51 7.40 22.11
CA GLY A 729 -26.14 8.53 21.43
C GLY A 729 -25.68 8.73 19.97
N ALA A 730 -25.19 7.70 19.29
CA ALA A 730 -24.71 7.76 17.92
C ALA A 730 -25.84 7.82 16.88
N LYS A 731 -25.60 8.48 15.75
CA LYS A 731 -26.52 8.47 14.60
C LYS A 731 -26.46 7.10 13.92
N THR A 732 -27.63 6.51 13.67
CA THR A 732 -27.67 5.11 13.21
C THR A 732 -28.72 4.89 12.12
N LEU A 733 -28.30 4.20 11.07
CA LEU A 733 -29.18 3.53 10.11
C LEU A 733 -29.17 2.04 10.44
N PHE A 734 -30.34 1.52 10.82
CA PHE A 734 -30.50 0.14 11.29
C PHE A 734 -31.47 -0.60 10.37
N ALA A 735 -30.96 -1.47 9.52
CA ALA A 735 -31.81 -2.33 8.69
C ALA A 735 -32.07 -3.65 9.40
N THR A 736 -33.32 -4.08 9.34
CA THR A 736 -33.75 -5.31 10.01
C THR A 736 -34.87 -6.01 9.25
N HIS A 737 -34.97 -7.30 9.47
CA HIS A 737 -36.12 -8.11 9.07
C HIS A 737 -37.10 -8.36 10.23
N TYR A 738 -36.74 -7.95 11.46
CA TYR A 738 -37.63 -8.02 12.64
C TYR A 738 -38.62 -6.85 12.61
N HIS A 739 -39.84 -7.13 12.24
CA HIS A 739 -40.94 -6.14 12.21
C HIS A 739 -41.28 -5.59 13.60
N GLU A 740 -41.07 -6.39 14.62
CA GLU A 740 -41.29 -6.06 16.02
C GLU A 740 -40.47 -4.84 16.48
N LEU A 741 -39.29 -4.62 15.89
CA LEU A 741 -38.45 -3.44 16.19
C LEU A 741 -39.14 -2.12 15.80
N THR A 742 -40.14 -2.15 14.93
CA THR A 742 -40.88 -0.93 14.55
C THR A 742 -41.72 -0.39 15.72
N GLU A 743 -42.02 -1.20 16.74
CA GLU A 743 -42.71 -0.76 17.97
C GLU A 743 -41.85 0.18 18.85
N LEU A 744 -40.56 0.29 18.57
CA LEU A 744 -39.68 1.25 19.27
C LEU A 744 -39.98 2.72 18.92
N GLU A 745 -40.58 2.99 17.75
CA GLU A 745 -41.13 4.31 17.44
C GLU A 745 -42.28 4.63 18.35
N GLY A 746 -42.27 5.79 18.98
CA GLY A 746 -43.24 6.17 19.98
C GLY A 746 -42.88 5.77 21.42
N LYS A 747 -42.12 4.67 21.62
CA LYS A 747 -41.59 4.28 22.95
C LYS A 747 -40.26 5.03 23.22
N ILE A 748 -39.45 5.19 22.20
CA ILE A 748 -38.16 5.90 22.23
C ILE A 748 -38.26 7.13 21.33
N SER A 749 -38.10 8.31 21.88
CA SER A 749 -38.42 9.58 21.23
C SER A 749 -37.51 9.95 20.03
N ASN A 750 -36.36 9.27 19.88
CA ASN A 750 -35.37 9.54 18.84
C ASN A 750 -35.21 8.39 17.81
N VAL A 751 -36.12 7.43 17.83
CA VAL A 751 -36.23 6.31 16.89
C VAL A 751 -37.36 6.59 15.91
N ASN A 752 -37.11 6.38 14.63
CA ASN A 752 -38.08 6.58 13.55
C ASN A 752 -38.05 5.38 12.59
N ASN A 753 -39.26 4.99 12.14
CA ASN A 753 -39.40 3.87 11.21
C ASN A 753 -39.45 4.33 9.75
N TYR A 754 -38.79 3.55 8.95
CA TYR A 754 -38.79 3.66 7.49
C TYR A 754 -38.97 2.29 6.88
N CYS A 755 -39.54 2.25 5.69
CA CYS A 755 -39.63 1.03 4.92
C CYS A 755 -39.35 1.29 3.44
N ILE A 756 -39.06 0.22 2.73
CA ILE A 756 -38.92 0.31 1.26
C ILE A 756 -40.31 0.24 0.67
N ALA A 757 -40.66 1.20 -0.18
CA ALA A 757 -41.90 1.24 -0.90
C ALA A 757 -41.99 0.06 -1.88
N VAL A 758 -43.09 -0.67 -1.77
CA VAL A 758 -43.44 -1.83 -2.61
C VAL A 758 -44.75 -1.56 -3.30
N LYS A 759 -44.83 -1.87 -4.59
CA LYS A 759 -46.09 -1.82 -5.35
C LYS A 759 -46.55 -3.24 -5.60
N GLU A 760 -47.69 -3.64 -4.99
CA GLU A 760 -48.34 -4.92 -5.23
C GLU A 760 -49.07 -4.85 -6.57
N LYS A 761 -48.88 -5.84 -7.42
CA LYS A 761 -49.59 -6.01 -8.70
C LYS A 761 -50.14 -7.44 -8.77
N GLY A 762 -51.30 -7.67 -8.11
CA GLY A 762 -51.84 -9.02 -7.90
C GLY A 762 -50.92 -9.84 -7.00
N ASP A 763 -50.53 -11.03 -7.42
CA ASP A 763 -49.58 -11.90 -6.71
C ASP A 763 -48.09 -11.53 -6.90
N ASP A 764 -47.82 -10.54 -7.72
CA ASP A 764 -46.46 -10.07 -8.01
C ASP A 764 -46.16 -8.76 -7.29
N ILE A 765 -44.91 -8.58 -6.90
CA ILE A 765 -44.39 -7.35 -6.24
C ILE A 765 -43.33 -6.67 -7.08
N VAL A 766 -43.40 -5.33 -7.10
CA VAL A 766 -42.39 -4.49 -7.68
C VAL A 766 -41.77 -3.64 -6.58
N PHE A 767 -40.47 -3.82 -6.36
CA PHE A 767 -39.71 -2.99 -5.41
C PHE A 767 -39.42 -1.62 -6.06
N LEU A 768 -40.00 -0.57 -5.46
CA LEU A 768 -39.78 0.79 -5.95
C LEU A 768 -38.43 1.36 -5.56
N ARG A 769 -37.68 0.67 -4.69
CA ARG A 769 -36.36 1.08 -4.19
C ARG A 769 -36.35 2.48 -3.54
N LYS A 770 -37.53 3.00 -3.17
CA LYS A 770 -37.73 4.28 -2.48
C LYS A 770 -37.96 4.05 -1.00
N ILE A 771 -37.19 4.72 -0.16
CA ILE A 771 -37.35 4.71 1.28
C ILE A 771 -38.44 5.71 1.64
N VAL A 772 -39.44 5.25 2.39
CA VAL A 772 -40.58 6.06 2.85
C VAL A 772 -40.74 5.91 4.35
N LYS A 773 -41.35 6.92 5.00
CA LYS A 773 -41.61 6.89 6.41
C LYS A 773 -42.70 5.89 6.74
N GLY A 774 -42.52 5.09 7.79
CA GLY A 774 -43.47 4.08 8.29
C GLY A 774 -42.82 2.68 8.38
N GLY A 775 -43.50 1.77 9.04
CA GLY A 775 -43.10 0.35 9.14
C GLY A 775 -43.66 -0.47 7.99
N ALA A 776 -43.00 -1.55 7.60
CA ALA A 776 -43.57 -2.55 6.69
C ALA A 776 -44.41 -3.55 7.53
N ASP A 777 -45.69 -3.65 7.24
CA ASP A 777 -46.58 -4.53 7.98
C ASP A 777 -46.57 -5.99 7.49
N LYS A 778 -45.92 -6.23 6.34
CA LYS A 778 -45.89 -7.56 5.69
C LYS A 778 -44.48 -8.04 5.41
N SER A 779 -44.25 -9.33 5.61
CA SER A 779 -43.07 -10.02 5.13
C SER A 779 -43.25 -10.41 3.66
N TYR A 780 -42.22 -10.13 2.83
CA TYR A 780 -42.25 -10.44 1.39
C TYR A 780 -41.28 -11.57 1.01
N GLY A 781 -40.82 -12.38 1.97
CA GLY A 781 -39.85 -13.47 1.74
C GLY A 781 -40.34 -14.50 0.72
N ILE A 782 -41.62 -14.89 0.76
CA ILE A 782 -42.20 -15.87 -0.15
C ILE A 782 -42.26 -15.31 -1.58
N GLN A 783 -42.63 -14.03 -1.75
CA GLN A 783 -42.66 -13.36 -3.05
C GLN A 783 -41.25 -13.24 -3.66
N VAL A 784 -40.25 -12.97 -2.84
CA VAL A 784 -38.85 -12.98 -3.27
C VAL A 784 -38.40 -14.37 -3.71
N ALA A 785 -38.79 -15.43 -2.98
CA ALA A 785 -38.51 -16.81 -3.36
C ALA A 785 -39.16 -17.16 -4.73
N LYS A 786 -40.40 -16.69 -4.98
CA LYS A 786 -41.06 -16.82 -6.28
C LYS A 786 -40.26 -16.10 -7.39
N LEU A 787 -39.85 -14.86 -7.16
CA LEU A 787 -39.01 -14.11 -8.10
C LEU A 787 -37.65 -14.77 -8.38
N ALA A 788 -37.09 -15.48 -7.41
CA ALA A 788 -35.85 -16.25 -7.54
C ALA A 788 -36.04 -17.58 -8.30
N GLY A 789 -37.26 -17.95 -8.67
CA GLY A 789 -37.54 -19.17 -9.42
C GLY A 789 -37.71 -20.43 -8.56
N VAL A 790 -38.02 -20.29 -7.28
CA VAL A 790 -38.41 -21.44 -6.44
C VAL A 790 -39.72 -22.05 -6.97
N PRO A 791 -39.83 -23.40 -7.08
CA PRO A 791 -40.98 -24.05 -7.67
C PRO A 791 -42.30 -23.68 -7.00
N ASP A 792 -43.39 -23.46 -7.79
CA ASP A 792 -44.72 -23.06 -7.29
C ASP A 792 -45.31 -23.95 -6.18
N PRO A 793 -45.13 -25.28 -6.19
CA PRO A 793 -45.62 -26.10 -5.08
C PRO A 793 -45.02 -25.74 -3.71
N VAL A 794 -43.72 -25.37 -3.70
CA VAL A 794 -43.04 -24.93 -2.49
C VAL A 794 -43.55 -23.56 -2.04
N ILE A 795 -43.75 -22.63 -2.99
CA ILE A 795 -44.28 -21.29 -2.73
C ILE A 795 -45.70 -21.36 -2.16
N ASN A 796 -46.56 -22.17 -2.76
CA ASN A 796 -47.96 -22.35 -2.29
C ASN A 796 -48.01 -22.93 -0.89
N ARG A 797 -47.20 -23.97 -0.60
CA ARG A 797 -47.16 -24.55 0.74
C ARG A 797 -46.60 -23.59 1.77
N ALA A 798 -45.57 -22.76 1.39
CA ALA A 798 -45.03 -21.73 2.26
C ALA A 798 -46.08 -20.66 2.61
N LYS A 799 -46.97 -20.28 1.70
CA LYS A 799 -48.10 -19.36 1.96
C LYS A 799 -49.07 -19.94 3.00
N GLU A 800 -49.48 -21.21 2.83
CA GLU A 800 -50.35 -21.90 3.78
C GLU A 800 -49.72 -21.94 5.18
N ILE A 801 -48.43 -22.31 5.28
CA ILE A 801 -47.72 -22.37 6.58
C ILE A 801 -47.65 -20.99 7.26
N VAL A 802 -47.42 -19.92 6.51
CA VAL A 802 -47.40 -18.55 7.08
C VAL A 802 -48.74 -18.14 7.62
N GLU A 803 -49.84 -18.48 6.92
CA GLU A 803 -51.19 -18.23 7.43
C GLU A 803 -51.48 -18.99 8.74
N GLU A 804 -51.07 -20.27 8.84
CA GLU A 804 -51.15 -21.06 10.06
C GLU A 804 -50.34 -20.46 11.23
N LEU A 805 -49.14 -19.97 10.97
CA LEU A 805 -48.24 -19.37 11.97
C LEU A 805 -48.73 -18.00 12.45
N VAL A 806 -49.28 -17.16 11.58
CA VAL A 806 -49.81 -15.84 11.91
C VAL A 806 -51.09 -15.97 12.78
N THR A 807 -51.92 -16.98 12.54
CA THR A 807 -53.09 -17.25 13.35
C THR A 807 -52.78 -17.83 14.73
N ALA A 808 -51.59 -18.38 14.96
CA ALA A 808 -51.18 -19.01 16.22
C ALA A 808 -50.64 -18.02 17.30
N ASP A 809 -50.93 -16.73 17.22
CA ASP A 809 -50.79 -15.67 18.25
C ASP A 809 -49.39 -15.48 18.86
N ILE A 810 -48.36 -15.53 18.01
CA ILE A 810 -46.97 -15.17 18.41
C ILE A 810 -46.82 -13.65 18.63
N ILE A 811 -47.59 -12.85 17.91
CA ILE A 811 -47.57 -11.38 17.94
C ILE A 811 -48.15 -10.83 19.28
N GLY A 812 -49.14 -11.52 19.85
CA GLY A 812 -49.75 -11.12 21.13
C GLY A 812 -48.78 -11.16 22.32
N LYS A 813 -47.93 -12.18 22.38
CA LYS A 813 -46.96 -12.35 23.48
C LYS A 813 -45.83 -11.32 23.48
N VAL A 814 -45.37 -10.85 22.30
CA VAL A 814 -44.35 -9.82 22.20
C VAL A 814 -44.88 -8.44 22.61
N LYS A 815 -46.18 -8.15 22.33
CA LYS A 815 -46.83 -6.92 22.80
C LYS A 815 -46.92 -6.84 24.31
N ASP A 816 -47.19 -7.97 24.98
CA ASP A 816 -47.32 -8.05 26.44
C ASP A 816 -45.96 -7.83 27.16
N ILE A 817 -44.84 -8.31 26.59
CA ILE A 817 -43.49 -8.08 27.12
C ILE A 817 -43.11 -6.60 27.03
N ALA A 818 -43.45 -5.94 25.92
CA ALA A 818 -43.18 -4.52 25.72
C ALA A 818 -43.97 -3.59 26.67
N VAL A 819 -45.16 -4.01 27.07
CA VAL A 819 -45.98 -3.28 28.05
C VAL A 819 -45.45 -3.46 29.48
N GLN A 820 -44.92 -4.63 29.83
CA GLN A 820 -44.31 -4.88 31.15
C GLN A 820 -43.01 -4.13 31.40
N GLY A 821 -42.23 -3.85 30.34
CA GLY A 821 -40.97 -3.05 30.42
C GLY A 821 -41.21 -1.57 30.83
N SER A 822 -42.45 -1.04 30.67
CA SER A 822 -42.78 0.34 31.01
C SER A 822 -43.23 0.58 32.46
N GLU A 823 -43.59 -0.47 33.21
CA GLU A 823 -44.15 -0.35 34.59
C GLU A 823 -43.14 -0.60 35.72
N THR A 824 -41.92 -0.98 35.47
CA THR A 824 -40.88 -1.08 36.49
C THR A 824 -40.21 0.24 36.74
N LYS A 825 -41.03 1.27 37.14
CA LYS A 825 -40.52 2.46 37.77
C LYS A 825 -40.64 2.33 39.29
N LYS A 826 -39.52 2.59 39.95
CA LYS A 826 -39.30 2.78 41.37
C LYS A 826 -39.02 1.52 42.20
N LYS A 827 -37.79 1.09 42.18
CA LYS A 827 -37.08 0.73 43.41
C LYS A 827 -35.59 1.02 43.27
N THR A 828 -35.19 2.00 44.07
CA THR A 828 -33.85 2.23 44.66
C THR A 828 -32.65 2.34 43.74
N GLN A 829 -32.30 3.61 43.49
CA GLN A 829 -30.89 3.99 43.23
C GLN A 829 -29.98 3.41 44.30
N LYS A 830 -29.27 2.32 43.98
CA LYS A 830 -27.98 2.05 44.56
C LYS A 830 -26.94 2.50 43.51
N LYS A 831 -26.00 3.34 43.98
CA LYS A 831 -24.88 3.86 43.26
C LYS A 831 -24.28 2.79 42.38
N LEU A 832 -24.25 3.03 41.05
CA LEU A 832 -23.43 2.36 40.05
C LEU A 832 -22.07 3.06 40.01
N ASP A 833 -21.37 3.04 41.16
CA ASP A 833 -19.94 3.28 41.23
C ASP A 833 -19.29 1.92 41.49
N GLU A 834 -18.62 1.38 40.53
CA GLU A 834 -17.99 0.05 40.45
C GLU A 834 -18.81 -0.95 39.58
N VAL A 835 -18.82 -0.72 38.29
CA VAL A 835 -18.94 -1.82 37.34
C VAL A 835 -17.58 -2.52 37.32
N ASP A 836 -17.51 -3.61 38.04
CA ASP A 836 -16.42 -4.56 38.01
C ASP A 836 -16.24 -5.02 36.56
N LEU A 837 -15.22 -4.46 35.86
CA LEU A 837 -14.87 -4.76 34.48
C LEU A 837 -14.32 -6.20 34.29
N THR A 838 -14.35 -7.02 35.35
CA THR A 838 -13.89 -8.41 35.32
C THR A 838 -14.99 -9.43 34.97
N GLN A 839 -16.21 -9.02 34.65
CA GLN A 839 -17.32 -9.97 34.53
C GLN A 839 -17.95 -10.09 33.13
N PHE A 840 -17.21 -9.88 32.06
CA PHE A 840 -17.63 -10.28 30.68
C PHE A 840 -16.45 -10.86 29.88
N SER A 841 -15.85 -11.90 30.43
CA SER A 841 -15.08 -12.85 29.62
C SER A 841 -15.93 -14.11 29.48
N LEU A 842 -16.26 -14.49 28.24
CA LEU A 842 -16.90 -15.75 27.91
C LEU A 842 -16.04 -16.97 28.25
N PHE A 843 -14.88 -16.73 28.88
CA PHE A 843 -13.93 -17.72 29.40
C PHE A 843 -14.04 -17.95 30.93
N ASP A 844 -15.03 -17.35 31.60
CA ASP A 844 -15.28 -17.57 33.04
C ASP A 844 -16.04 -18.87 33.36
N THR A 845 -16.02 -19.84 32.43
CA THR A 845 -16.43 -21.23 32.75
C THR A 845 -15.28 -22.11 33.27
N VAL A 846 -14.12 -21.50 33.54
CA VAL A 846 -12.99 -22.21 34.16
C VAL A 846 -12.89 -21.81 35.64
N LYS A 847 -14.01 -21.94 36.39
CA LYS A 847 -13.98 -21.77 37.84
C LYS A 847 -13.38 -22.93 38.61
N ASP A 848 -13.09 -24.05 37.93
CA ASP A 848 -12.46 -25.24 38.53
C ASP A 848 -11.37 -25.80 37.60
N ASP A 849 -10.42 -24.98 37.21
CA ASP A 849 -9.27 -25.51 36.49
C ASP A 849 -8.21 -25.99 37.48
N ASP A 850 -8.29 -27.27 37.81
CA ASP A 850 -7.33 -27.98 38.66
C ASP A 850 -5.88 -27.72 38.26
N VAL A 851 -5.63 -27.52 36.98
CA VAL A 851 -4.28 -27.25 36.43
C VAL A 851 -3.82 -25.84 36.77
N LEU A 852 -4.71 -24.83 36.71
CA LEU A 852 -4.41 -23.45 37.09
C LEU A 852 -4.23 -23.31 38.59
N ASN A 853 -5.01 -24.03 39.38
CA ASN A 853 -4.86 -24.05 40.86
C ASN A 853 -3.58 -24.75 41.25
N GLU A 854 -3.25 -25.88 40.64
CA GLU A 854 -2.00 -26.61 40.85
C GLU A 854 -0.76 -25.81 40.43
N LEU A 855 -0.90 -24.97 39.38
CA LEU A 855 0.17 -24.07 38.94
C LEU A 855 0.36 -22.87 39.89
N LYS A 856 -0.70 -22.33 40.47
CA LYS A 856 -0.64 -21.22 41.46
C LYS A 856 -0.07 -21.64 42.79
N GLU A 857 -0.25 -22.91 43.23
CA GLU A 857 0.27 -23.46 44.46
C GLU A 857 1.70 -23.98 44.36
N LEU A 858 2.30 -23.93 43.15
CA LEU A 858 3.65 -24.42 42.90
C LEU A 858 4.71 -23.44 43.45
N ASP A 859 5.43 -23.86 44.47
CA ASP A 859 6.58 -23.10 44.99
C ASP A 859 7.84 -23.42 44.17
N ILE A 860 8.05 -22.65 43.13
CA ILE A 860 9.18 -22.80 42.18
C ILE A 860 10.52 -22.56 42.86
N SER A 861 10.55 -21.77 43.93
CA SER A 861 11.80 -21.39 44.64
C SER A 861 12.46 -22.54 45.39
N HIS A 862 11.69 -23.59 45.71
CA HIS A 862 12.14 -24.77 46.40
C HIS A 862 12.26 -26.04 45.56
N MET A 863 12.14 -25.92 44.24
CA MET A 863 12.22 -27.05 43.31
C MET A 863 13.56 -27.08 42.55
N THR A 864 14.07 -28.30 42.33
CA THR A 864 15.21 -28.46 41.42
C THR A 864 14.73 -28.26 39.95
N PRO A 865 15.62 -27.84 39.02
CA PRO A 865 15.27 -27.67 37.61
C PRO A 865 14.63 -28.92 36.99
N MET A 866 15.04 -30.12 37.45
CA MET A 866 14.49 -31.39 36.95
C MET A 866 13.08 -31.65 37.48
N ASP A 867 12.79 -31.29 38.73
CA ASP A 867 11.46 -31.41 39.32
C ASP A 867 10.50 -30.41 38.69
N ALA A 868 10.95 -29.19 38.38
CA ALA A 868 10.16 -28.18 37.67
C ALA A 868 9.78 -28.64 36.27
N MET A 869 10.72 -29.21 35.51
CA MET A 869 10.49 -29.78 34.18
C MET A 869 9.50 -30.95 34.25
N ASN A 870 9.65 -31.86 35.18
CA ASN A 870 8.75 -33.00 35.35
C ASN A 870 7.33 -32.52 35.71
N LYS A 871 7.20 -31.51 36.56
CA LYS A 871 5.91 -30.95 36.95
C LYS A 871 5.23 -30.22 35.79
N LEU A 872 5.97 -29.44 35.01
CA LEU A 872 5.46 -28.80 33.79
C LEU A 872 4.98 -29.85 32.77
N TYR A 873 5.73 -30.94 32.61
CA TYR A 873 5.32 -32.03 31.72
C TYR A 873 4.03 -32.74 32.21
N GLN A 874 3.85 -32.93 33.49
CA GLN A 874 2.63 -33.45 34.08
C GLN A 874 1.42 -32.52 33.84
N LEU A 875 1.60 -31.21 34.03
CA LEU A 875 0.56 -30.22 33.80
C LEU A 875 0.18 -30.16 32.33
N GLN A 876 1.17 -30.22 31.43
CA GLN A 876 0.94 -30.26 29.98
C GLN A 876 0.19 -31.52 29.54
N ASN A 877 0.49 -32.68 30.11
CA ASN A 877 -0.24 -33.91 29.80
C ASN A 877 -1.66 -33.90 30.37
N LYS A 878 -1.89 -33.28 31.54
CA LYS A 878 -3.25 -33.07 32.07
C LYS A 878 -4.06 -32.17 31.13
N LEU A 879 -3.47 -31.13 30.53
CA LEU A 879 -4.13 -30.28 29.54
C LEU A 879 -4.44 -31.04 28.23
N ARG A 880 -3.50 -31.83 27.71
CA ARG A 880 -3.67 -32.60 26.48
C ARG A 880 -4.72 -33.70 26.58
N ASN A 881 -4.95 -34.26 27.75
CA ASN A 881 -5.93 -35.35 27.97
C ASN A 881 -7.35 -34.82 28.30
N ARG A 882 -7.58 -33.52 28.25
CA ARG A 882 -8.89 -32.90 28.46
C ARG A 882 -9.69 -32.69 27.16
N TRP A 883 -9.05 -32.86 26.00
CA TRP A 883 -9.69 -32.69 24.68
C TRP A 883 -9.71 -34.01 23.89
#